data_3df8ae610b6034c16f4b8fb55e198c90
#
_entry.id   3df8ae610b6034c16f4b8fb55e198c90
#
_cell.length_a   1.000
_cell.length_b   1.000
_cell.length_c   1.000
_cell.angle_alpha   90.00
_cell.angle_beta   90.00
_cell.angle_gamma   90.00
#
_symmetry.space_group_name_H-M   'P 1'
#
loop_
_entity.id
_entity.type
_entity.pdbx_description
1 polymer ?
#
loop_
_entity_poly.entity_id
_entity_poly.type
_entity_poly.pdbx_seq_one_letter_code
_entity_poly.pdbx_strand_id
1 'polypeptide(L)'
;MVKNKPVYSFEEADSKKRMLLGGKGAGLSEMTRLKLPVPVGFTITTEVCTKYYDNNKKLPKDVMPAVMKNIAKMEKKTGKKWNSIKNPLLVSVRSGAATSMPGMMDTILNLGLNEKTVEGLAEQTKNPRFSWDSYRRFIQLFGKVVFGVKDEKFDYILDEVKKKQGIQDDSKLNVESLKTIVLEYKKICEKHTKRKFPDTPDEQLVLAIEAVFKSWMGERAIVYREKNNITKDIANGTAVNIVAMVFGNMGDDSATGVVFTRNGHNGKKEMEGEYLINAQGEDVVAGVRTGKSIELLKKDMPKLYKELSIACKKLEKHFKEPQDIEFTIEQGKFYLLQTRTAKMSAGALVKTSVDMVREKLIDKNRALTRIPAQQLEALLHRTMDESKIKDFKQLAKGIAASPGAASGIVVFDVNKAIELGNTGKKIILVRKETKPEDVPAFFSSEGILTSLGGKSSHAAIVSRGMGKPCIVGCPELKIDYDKNIGMANGMTIKEGDTITIDGSEGTVFIGQIPTIEPKVTKDFEQILDWSQKIKTLGIRANADTPDGAVLARKFGAKGIGLCRTERMFNGSDRINLFVEMIMAENIEERSKILKKLGQLQKSDFIEILKAMEGYEVTIRLLDPPLHEFLPNPEELVEKIQKLKAIGNANEADQAEIVLKRAKELAEINPMMGHRGVRVGITYPEIYEMQIRAVFEALVELTKKKVKAHPQIMIPQISSIAELNHIKKTYDIIKKETEKKHKMKLKINFGTMIEVVRAALTAEELASTAEFFSFGTNDLTQGTFSFSREDVEGKFLPEYMEKELLERNPFQSIDVTGVGSLIKMGIAAGRGVRPNMEVGICGEHGGDPSSIKFCHGEGLTYVSASPHRIPIAIVAAAQAAIEQPKKVRKSRK
;
A
#
# COMPACT_ATOMS: atom_id res chain seq x y z
N MET A 1 -19.28 -16.95 32.20
CA MET A 1 -19.24 -15.71 31.34
C MET A 1 -20.56 -14.98 31.50
N VAL A 2 -20.54 -13.67 31.78
CA VAL A 2 -21.77 -12.86 31.87
C VAL A 2 -22.36 -12.79 30.46
N LYS A 3 -23.60 -13.27 30.27
CA LYS A 3 -24.32 -13.24 29.00
C LYS A 3 -24.53 -11.78 28.56
N ASN A 4 -24.02 -11.38 27.40
CA ASN A 4 -24.23 -10.03 26.89
C ASN A 4 -25.71 -9.75 26.64
N LYS A 5 -26.17 -8.51 26.90
CA LYS A 5 -27.52 -8.08 26.55
C LYS A 5 -27.63 -7.92 25.02
N PRO A 6 -28.78 -8.15 24.41
CA PRO A 6 -28.96 -7.91 22.96
C PRO A 6 -28.95 -6.43 22.60
N VAL A 7 -29.29 -5.54 23.53
CA VAL A 7 -29.43 -4.09 23.31
C VAL A 7 -28.81 -3.32 24.47
N TYR A 8 -28.07 -2.27 24.15
CA TYR A 8 -27.46 -1.34 25.11
C TYR A 8 -27.81 0.11 24.76
N SER A 9 -28.29 0.90 25.71
CA SER A 9 -28.33 2.38 25.56
C SER A 9 -26.92 2.94 25.49
N PHE A 10 -26.71 4.11 24.87
CA PHE A 10 -25.36 4.70 24.76
C PHE A 10 -24.70 5.01 26.11
N GLU A 11 -25.51 5.24 27.15
CA GLU A 11 -25.00 5.44 28.51
C GLU A 11 -24.58 4.15 29.22
N GLU A 12 -25.26 3.03 28.92
CA GLU A 12 -24.97 1.73 29.53
C GLU A 12 -23.85 0.96 28.83
N ALA A 13 -23.57 1.30 27.58
CA ALA A 13 -22.65 0.56 26.75
C ALA A 13 -21.18 0.81 27.13
N ASP A 14 -20.41 -0.27 27.26
CA ASP A 14 -18.96 -0.20 27.39
C ASP A 14 -18.33 0.02 26.00
N SER A 15 -17.94 1.26 25.72
CA SER A 15 -17.35 1.68 24.44
C SER A 15 -16.10 0.90 24.01
N LYS A 16 -15.41 0.22 24.94
CA LYS A 16 -14.26 -0.65 24.67
C LYS A 16 -14.65 -1.93 23.95
N LYS A 17 -15.91 -2.35 24.07
CA LYS A 17 -16.44 -3.56 23.41
C LYS A 17 -16.84 -3.28 21.94
N ARG A 18 -15.87 -2.78 21.16
CA ARG A 18 -16.09 -2.38 19.77
C ARG A 18 -16.57 -3.54 18.88
N MET A 19 -16.11 -4.76 19.11
CA MET A 19 -16.59 -5.96 18.40
C MET A 19 -18.08 -6.21 18.62
N LEU A 20 -18.58 -5.89 19.82
CA LEU A 20 -19.98 -6.09 20.20
C LEU A 20 -20.91 -4.95 19.74
N LEU A 21 -20.43 -3.70 19.84
CA LEU A 21 -21.24 -2.50 19.59
C LEU A 21 -21.07 -1.94 18.16
N GLY A 22 -20.10 -2.48 17.42
CA GLY A 22 -19.66 -1.86 16.18
C GLY A 22 -18.94 -0.52 16.40
N GLY A 23 -18.27 -0.02 15.39
CA GLY A 23 -17.50 1.23 15.48
C GLY A 23 -18.37 2.45 15.76
N LYS A 24 -19.55 2.56 15.12
CA LYS A 24 -20.49 3.67 15.34
C LYS A 24 -21.09 3.64 16.73
N GLY A 25 -21.59 2.47 17.19
CA GLY A 25 -22.16 2.32 18.52
C GLY A 25 -21.16 2.61 19.63
N ALA A 26 -19.94 2.11 19.50
CA ALA A 26 -18.86 2.40 20.42
C ALA A 26 -18.51 3.90 20.46
N GLY A 27 -18.44 4.56 19.30
CA GLY A 27 -18.18 6.00 19.19
C GLY A 27 -19.28 6.84 19.83
N LEU A 28 -20.56 6.54 19.57
CA LEU A 28 -21.72 7.24 20.16
C LEU A 28 -21.74 7.07 21.69
N SER A 29 -21.49 5.86 22.18
CA SER A 29 -21.41 5.59 23.61
C SER A 29 -20.25 6.34 24.27
N GLU A 30 -19.08 6.40 23.63
CA GLU A 30 -17.93 7.11 24.16
C GLU A 30 -18.17 8.63 24.18
N MET A 31 -18.74 9.21 23.12
CA MET A 31 -19.12 10.63 23.10
C MET A 31 -20.15 10.94 24.19
N THR A 32 -21.11 10.04 24.43
CA THR A 32 -22.11 10.17 25.51
C THR A 32 -21.44 10.16 26.87
N ARG A 33 -20.49 9.22 27.11
CA ARG A 33 -19.70 9.15 28.35
C ARG A 33 -18.88 10.41 28.58
N LEU A 34 -18.38 11.00 27.52
CA LEU A 34 -17.66 12.28 27.54
C LEU A 34 -18.60 13.48 27.77
N LYS A 35 -19.90 13.29 27.95
CA LYS A 35 -20.91 14.35 28.09
C LYS A 35 -20.89 15.35 26.94
N LEU A 36 -20.71 14.83 25.72
CA LEU A 36 -20.86 15.58 24.49
C LEU A 36 -22.31 15.51 24.01
N PRO A 37 -22.79 16.51 23.26
CA PRO A 37 -24.18 16.56 22.81
C PRO A 37 -24.45 15.53 21.70
N VAL A 38 -24.83 14.33 22.12
CA VAL A 38 -25.16 13.19 21.23
C VAL A 38 -26.67 12.99 21.28
N PRO A 39 -27.36 12.78 20.16
CA PRO A 39 -28.78 12.43 20.18
C PRO A 39 -28.98 11.12 20.97
N VAL A 40 -30.09 11.03 21.69
CA VAL A 40 -30.43 9.84 22.50
C VAL A 40 -30.59 8.63 21.59
N GLY A 41 -30.09 7.47 22.04
CA GLY A 41 -30.20 6.26 21.26
C GLY A 41 -29.66 5.02 21.97
N PHE A 42 -29.61 3.93 21.22
CA PHE A 42 -29.12 2.63 21.66
C PHE A 42 -28.58 1.79 20.52
N THR A 43 -27.80 0.78 20.87
CA THR A 43 -27.20 -0.17 19.91
C THR A 43 -27.76 -1.57 20.12
N ILE A 44 -28.25 -2.21 19.04
CA ILE A 44 -28.46 -3.66 18.93
C ILE A 44 -27.13 -4.27 18.53
N THR A 45 -26.66 -5.28 19.26
CA THR A 45 -25.29 -5.80 19.16
C THR A 45 -25.03 -6.61 17.89
N THR A 46 -23.75 -6.74 17.53
CA THR A 46 -23.30 -7.64 16.43
C THR A 46 -23.66 -9.11 16.69
N GLU A 47 -23.71 -9.54 17.96
CA GLU A 47 -24.14 -10.90 18.31
C GLU A 47 -25.60 -11.19 17.90
N VAL A 48 -26.45 -10.15 17.88
CA VAL A 48 -27.82 -10.31 17.39
C VAL A 48 -27.82 -10.52 15.87
N CYS A 49 -26.91 -9.87 15.14
CA CYS A 49 -26.74 -10.10 13.70
C CYS A 49 -26.36 -11.56 13.43
N THR A 50 -25.40 -12.12 14.15
CA THR A 50 -25.03 -13.53 14.03
C THR A 50 -26.21 -14.45 14.32
N LYS A 51 -26.89 -14.22 15.45
CA LYS A 51 -28.09 -15.00 15.81
C LYS A 51 -29.25 -14.88 14.81
N TYR A 52 -29.37 -13.75 14.15
CA TYR A 52 -30.38 -13.56 13.09
C TYR A 52 -30.11 -14.50 11.91
N TYR A 53 -28.88 -14.70 11.51
CA TYR A 53 -28.51 -15.63 10.46
C TYR A 53 -28.67 -17.09 10.92
N ASP A 54 -28.25 -17.39 12.14
CA ASP A 54 -28.40 -18.73 12.74
C ASP A 54 -29.88 -19.12 12.89
N ASN A 55 -30.79 -18.16 13.07
CA ASN A 55 -32.23 -18.34 13.23
C ASN A 55 -33.01 -18.15 11.90
N ASN A 56 -32.44 -18.59 10.78
CA ASN A 56 -33.08 -18.55 9.46
C ASN A 56 -33.55 -17.13 9.06
N LYS A 57 -32.74 -16.13 9.31
CA LYS A 57 -33.02 -14.70 9.02
C LYS A 57 -34.31 -14.19 9.71
N LYS A 58 -34.49 -14.60 10.97
CA LYS A 58 -35.55 -14.09 11.84
C LYS A 58 -34.96 -13.51 13.11
N LEU A 59 -35.50 -12.39 13.56
CA LEU A 59 -35.04 -11.76 14.80
C LEU A 59 -35.29 -12.69 15.99
N PRO A 60 -34.34 -12.88 16.93
CA PRO A 60 -34.57 -13.58 18.18
C PRO A 60 -35.72 -12.94 18.97
N LYS A 61 -36.54 -13.77 19.63
CA LYS A 61 -37.76 -13.31 20.33
C LYS A 61 -37.55 -12.26 21.43
N ASP A 62 -36.37 -12.23 22.03
CA ASP A 62 -35.96 -11.34 23.12
C ASP A 62 -35.50 -9.95 22.64
N VAL A 63 -35.25 -9.80 21.34
CA VAL A 63 -34.68 -8.55 20.77
C VAL A 63 -35.73 -7.43 20.75
N MET A 64 -36.91 -7.65 20.18
CA MET A 64 -37.91 -6.56 20.05
C MET A 64 -38.42 -6.07 21.40
N PRO A 65 -38.69 -6.88 22.42
CA PRO A 65 -38.99 -6.39 23.76
C PRO A 65 -37.90 -5.50 24.36
N ALA A 66 -36.61 -5.87 24.13
CA ALA A 66 -35.49 -5.05 24.57
C ALA A 66 -35.37 -3.74 23.79
N VAL A 67 -35.66 -3.74 22.49
CA VAL A 67 -35.75 -2.54 21.64
C VAL A 67 -36.82 -1.61 22.14
N MET A 68 -38.07 -2.09 22.33
CA MET A 68 -39.19 -1.25 22.79
C MET A 68 -38.96 -0.68 24.19
N LYS A 69 -38.30 -1.43 25.08
CA LYS A 69 -37.86 -0.88 26.39
C LYS A 69 -36.91 0.30 26.24
N ASN A 70 -36.01 0.27 25.26
CA ASN A 70 -35.11 1.41 25.00
C ASN A 70 -35.80 2.54 24.23
N ILE A 71 -36.77 2.30 23.37
CA ILE A 71 -37.65 3.33 22.78
C ILE A 71 -38.38 4.09 23.91
N ALA A 72 -38.96 3.40 24.89
CA ALA A 72 -39.56 4.04 26.04
C ALA A 72 -38.58 4.92 26.86
N LYS A 73 -37.34 4.54 26.99
CA LYS A 73 -36.29 5.38 27.58
C LYS A 73 -36.00 6.63 26.72
N MET A 74 -35.99 6.48 25.39
CA MET A 74 -35.81 7.61 24.46
C MET A 74 -36.99 8.61 24.58
N GLU A 75 -38.23 8.12 24.63
CA GLU A 75 -39.43 8.96 24.86
C GLU A 75 -39.29 9.83 26.12
N LYS A 76 -38.89 9.18 27.23
CA LYS A 76 -38.71 9.88 28.52
C LYS A 76 -37.67 10.99 28.46
N LYS A 77 -36.57 10.76 27.69
CA LYS A 77 -35.46 11.72 27.58
C LYS A 77 -35.72 12.85 26.58
N THR A 78 -36.39 12.54 25.48
CA THR A 78 -36.67 13.53 24.42
C THR A 78 -37.95 14.31 24.63
N GLY A 79 -38.87 13.81 25.45
CA GLY A 79 -40.23 14.31 25.59
C GLY A 79 -41.12 14.02 24.39
N LYS A 80 -40.55 13.36 23.33
CA LYS A 80 -41.28 12.91 22.14
C LYS A 80 -41.91 11.55 22.38
N LYS A 81 -42.91 11.18 21.62
CA LYS A 81 -43.67 9.94 21.80
C LYS A 81 -43.61 9.05 20.55
N TRP A 82 -43.33 7.76 20.72
CA TRP A 82 -43.39 6.79 19.66
C TRP A 82 -44.79 6.62 19.13
N ASN A 83 -44.98 6.61 17.84
CA ASN A 83 -46.28 6.50 17.16
C ASN A 83 -47.31 7.59 17.57
N SER A 84 -46.86 8.74 18.02
CA SER A 84 -47.72 9.88 18.41
C SER A 84 -48.02 10.77 17.21
N ILE A 85 -49.29 11.23 17.12
CA ILE A 85 -49.72 12.15 16.11
C ILE A 85 -49.26 13.57 16.42
N LYS A 86 -49.17 13.96 17.71
CA LYS A 86 -48.88 15.35 18.12
C LYS A 86 -47.39 15.66 18.25
N ASN A 87 -46.59 14.72 18.72
CA ASN A 87 -45.17 14.90 19.00
C ASN A 87 -44.40 13.62 18.70
N PRO A 88 -44.23 13.24 17.42
CA PRO A 88 -43.68 11.97 17.04
C PRO A 88 -42.18 11.87 17.39
N LEU A 89 -41.79 10.73 18.01
CA LEU A 89 -40.41 10.33 18.11
C LEU A 89 -40.00 9.65 16.79
N LEU A 90 -39.17 10.31 16.02
CA LEU A 90 -38.60 9.76 14.80
C LEU A 90 -37.19 9.28 15.06
N VAL A 91 -36.76 8.20 14.40
CA VAL A 91 -35.46 7.62 14.59
C VAL A 91 -34.75 7.36 13.27
N SER A 92 -33.42 7.31 13.32
CA SER A 92 -32.57 6.73 12.27
C SER A 92 -32.16 5.33 12.69
N VAL A 93 -32.09 4.42 11.72
CA VAL A 93 -31.60 3.04 11.88
C VAL A 93 -30.32 2.92 11.05
N ARG A 94 -29.18 2.78 11.73
CA ARG A 94 -27.86 2.87 11.10
C ARG A 94 -27.05 1.60 11.35
N SER A 95 -26.43 1.07 10.31
CA SER A 95 -25.45 -0.01 10.41
C SER A 95 -24.17 0.42 11.13
N GLY A 96 -23.47 -0.53 11.75
CA GLY A 96 -22.20 -0.25 12.41
C GLY A 96 -21.38 -1.52 12.63
N ALA A 97 -20.50 -1.90 11.70
CA ALA A 97 -19.53 -2.96 11.91
C ALA A 97 -18.37 -2.49 12.80
N ALA A 98 -17.61 -3.43 13.37
CA ALA A 98 -16.43 -3.11 14.20
C ALA A 98 -15.39 -2.30 13.42
N THR A 99 -15.24 -2.58 12.12
CA THR A 99 -14.40 -1.83 11.19
C THR A 99 -15.26 -0.96 10.28
N SER A 100 -14.79 0.23 9.94
CA SER A 100 -15.49 1.15 9.04
C SER A 100 -15.52 0.58 7.61
N MET A 101 -16.71 0.49 7.04
CA MET A 101 -16.97 0.04 5.66
C MET A 101 -17.84 1.10 4.94
N PRO A 102 -17.22 2.21 4.46
CA PRO A 102 -17.95 3.34 3.92
C PRO A 102 -18.78 2.96 2.68
N GLY A 103 -20.07 3.30 2.68
CA GLY A 103 -20.97 3.03 1.54
C GLY A 103 -21.38 1.57 1.33
N MET A 104 -20.87 0.64 2.16
CA MET A 104 -21.12 -0.80 1.96
C MET A 104 -22.39 -1.31 2.67
N MET A 105 -22.87 -0.57 3.67
CA MET A 105 -24.02 -0.97 4.48
C MET A 105 -25.02 0.19 4.59
N ASP A 106 -26.28 -0.17 4.74
CA ASP A 106 -27.40 0.74 4.61
C ASP A 106 -27.72 1.52 5.89
N THR A 107 -28.40 2.66 5.71
CA THR A 107 -28.96 3.53 6.76
C THR A 107 -30.36 3.91 6.36
N ILE A 108 -31.29 4.00 7.32
CA ILE A 108 -32.66 4.46 7.11
C ILE A 108 -32.89 5.66 8.04
N LEU A 109 -33.31 6.78 7.47
CA LEU A 109 -33.60 7.99 8.20
C LEU A 109 -35.11 8.23 8.28
N ASN A 110 -35.55 9.11 9.21
CA ASN A 110 -36.92 9.55 9.34
C ASN A 110 -37.95 8.45 9.63
N LEU A 111 -37.49 7.31 10.17
CA LEU A 111 -38.36 6.18 10.50
C LEU A 111 -39.34 6.58 11.62
N GLY A 112 -40.60 6.20 11.47
CA GLY A 112 -41.71 6.57 12.32
C GLY A 112 -42.68 7.52 11.64
N LEU A 113 -42.38 8.04 10.44
CA LEU A 113 -43.31 8.84 9.64
C LEU A 113 -44.34 7.94 8.95
N ASN A 114 -45.57 8.40 9.01
CA ASN A 114 -46.74 7.90 8.31
C ASN A 114 -47.70 9.08 8.04
N GLU A 115 -48.86 8.83 7.43
CA GLU A 115 -49.79 9.88 7.06
C GLU A 115 -50.30 10.73 8.27
N LYS A 116 -50.34 10.12 9.46
CA LYS A 116 -50.80 10.81 10.68
C LYS A 116 -49.64 11.55 11.38
N THR A 117 -48.48 10.93 11.45
CA THR A 117 -47.30 11.50 12.15
C THR A 117 -46.65 12.61 11.35
N VAL A 118 -46.76 12.63 9.99
CA VAL A 118 -46.26 13.72 9.15
C VAL A 118 -47.03 15.02 9.39
N GLU A 119 -48.37 14.93 9.58
CA GLU A 119 -49.17 16.13 9.89
C GLU A 119 -48.85 16.65 11.30
N GLY A 120 -48.65 15.76 12.28
CA GLY A 120 -48.20 16.18 13.61
C GLY A 120 -46.83 16.85 13.62
N LEU A 121 -45.93 16.36 12.79
CA LEU A 121 -44.61 16.97 12.59
C LEU A 121 -44.75 18.35 11.93
N ALA A 122 -45.67 18.49 10.97
CA ALA A 122 -45.94 19.75 10.30
C ALA A 122 -46.51 20.81 11.26
N GLU A 123 -47.43 20.40 12.14
CA GLU A 123 -48.00 21.28 13.17
C GLU A 123 -46.92 21.69 14.19
N GLN A 124 -46.12 20.75 14.70
CA GLN A 124 -45.06 21.01 15.67
C GLN A 124 -43.98 21.93 15.14
N THR A 125 -43.53 21.72 13.90
CA THR A 125 -42.44 22.50 13.29
C THR A 125 -42.93 23.79 12.65
N LYS A 126 -44.23 23.97 12.47
CA LYS A 126 -44.86 25.03 11.67
C LYS A 126 -44.30 25.10 10.24
N ASN A 127 -43.79 23.96 9.76
CA ASN A 127 -43.19 23.84 8.44
C ASN A 127 -43.67 22.55 7.72
N PRO A 128 -44.85 22.62 7.11
CA PRO A 128 -45.47 21.50 6.40
C PRO A 128 -44.56 20.97 5.26
N ARG A 129 -43.89 21.89 4.57
CA ARG A 129 -42.99 21.52 3.49
C ARG A 129 -41.87 20.61 3.99
N PHE A 130 -41.17 20.96 5.06
CA PHE A 130 -40.15 20.16 5.71
C PHE A 130 -40.66 18.76 6.08
N SER A 131 -41.85 18.71 6.67
CA SER A 131 -42.41 17.45 7.15
C SER A 131 -42.73 16.49 5.99
N TRP A 132 -43.35 16.99 4.93
CA TRP A 132 -43.70 16.20 3.76
C TRP A 132 -42.45 15.80 2.92
N ASP A 133 -41.44 16.67 2.84
CA ASP A 133 -40.15 16.27 2.23
C ASP A 133 -39.43 15.21 3.05
N SER A 134 -39.45 15.30 4.39
CA SER A 134 -38.90 14.26 5.26
C SER A 134 -39.60 12.91 5.08
N TYR A 135 -40.95 12.93 4.86
CA TYR A 135 -41.71 11.73 4.60
C TYR A 135 -41.41 11.15 3.19
N ARG A 136 -41.29 11.99 2.17
CA ARG A 136 -40.87 11.60 0.84
C ARG A 136 -39.50 10.88 0.89
N ARG A 137 -38.53 11.50 1.55
CA ARG A 137 -37.14 10.93 1.73
C ARG A 137 -37.18 9.60 2.49
N PHE A 138 -38.04 9.51 3.52
CA PHE A 138 -38.21 8.26 4.25
C PHE A 138 -38.68 7.12 3.34
N ILE A 139 -39.75 7.35 2.54
CA ILE A 139 -40.29 6.32 1.65
C ILE A 139 -39.28 5.90 0.58
N GLN A 140 -38.58 6.86 -0.02
CA GLN A 140 -37.52 6.57 -0.99
C GLN A 140 -36.44 5.68 -0.37
N LEU A 141 -35.89 6.10 0.77
CA LEU A 141 -34.81 5.38 1.45
C LEU A 141 -35.27 4.02 1.95
N PHE A 142 -36.46 3.93 2.54
CA PHE A 142 -37.05 2.69 3.00
C PHE A 142 -37.35 1.74 1.81
N GLY A 143 -37.92 2.24 0.75
CA GLY A 143 -38.18 1.47 -0.47
C GLY A 143 -36.93 0.90 -1.11
N LYS A 144 -35.85 1.69 -1.15
CA LYS A 144 -34.54 1.25 -1.63
C LYS A 144 -33.93 0.18 -0.73
N VAL A 145 -33.81 0.48 0.56
CA VAL A 145 -33.01 -0.33 1.50
C VAL A 145 -33.78 -1.60 1.94
N VAL A 146 -35.07 -1.46 2.25
CA VAL A 146 -35.89 -2.57 2.79
C VAL A 146 -36.49 -3.42 1.68
N PHE A 147 -36.99 -2.77 0.62
CA PHE A 147 -37.69 -3.46 -0.46
C PHE A 147 -36.86 -3.72 -1.70
N GLY A 148 -35.66 -3.13 -1.80
CA GLY A 148 -34.77 -3.32 -2.95
C GLY A 148 -35.24 -2.64 -4.24
N VAL A 149 -36.08 -1.60 -4.12
CA VAL A 149 -36.52 -0.80 -5.26
C VAL A 149 -35.35 0.03 -5.76
N LYS A 150 -35.09 0.03 -7.07
CA LYS A 150 -34.02 0.82 -7.69
C LYS A 150 -34.28 2.31 -7.59
N ASP A 151 -33.26 3.11 -7.29
CA ASP A 151 -33.33 4.56 -7.15
C ASP A 151 -33.95 5.25 -8.40
N GLU A 152 -33.58 4.77 -9.60
CA GLU A 152 -34.04 5.38 -10.86
C GLU A 152 -35.58 5.47 -10.98
N LYS A 153 -36.30 4.57 -10.28
CA LYS A 153 -37.78 4.62 -10.27
C LYS A 153 -38.31 5.78 -9.44
N PHE A 154 -37.65 6.09 -8.34
CA PHE A 154 -38.01 7.23 -7.49
C PHE A 154 -37.58 8.54 -8.15
N ASP A 155 -36.38 8.60 -8.69
CA ASP A 155 -35.82 9.76 -9.37
C ASP A 155 -36.67 10.16 -10.56
N TYR A 156 -37.17 9.21 -11.34
CA TYR A 156 -38.06 9.44 -12.46
C TYR A 156 -39.34 10.21 -12.04
N ILE A 157 -39.99 9.80 -10.95
CA ILE A 157 -41.19 10.49 -10.46
C ILE A 157 -40.86 11.90 -9.96
N LEU A 158 -39.75 12.04 -9.22
CA LEU A 158 -39.32 13.33 -8.72
C LEU A 158 -39.03 14.31 -9.87
N ASP A 159 -38.32 13.87 -10.89
CA ASP A 159 -37.95 14.66 -12.06
C ASP A 159 -39.19 15.04 -12.90
N GLU A 160 -40.15 14.12 -13.09
CA GLU A 160 -41.41 14.40 -13.75
C GLU A 160 -42.22 15.51 -13.03
N VAL A 161 -42.26 15.46 -11.70
CA VAL A 161 -42.96 16.47 -10.92
C VAL A 161 -42.22 17.81 -10.98
N LYS A 162 -40.91 17.82 -10.87
CA LYS A 162 -40.06 19.01 -11.02
C LYS A 162 -40.24 19.65 -12.39
N LYS A 163 -40.23 18.85 -13.45
CA LYS A 163 -40.41 19.30 -14.83
C LYS A 163 -41.79 19.95 -15.05
N LYS A 164 -42.84 19.34 -14.52
CA LYS A 164 -44.20 19.92 -14.59
C LYS A 164 -44.31 21.28 -13.91
N GLN A 165 -43.48 21.56 -12.91
CA GLN A 165 -43.47 22.85 -12.19
C GLN A 165 -42.40 23.83 -12.68
N GLY A 166 -41.52 23.44 -13.61
CA GLY A 166 -40.41 24.27 -14.05
C GLY A 166 -39.35 24.49 -12.95
N ILE A 167 -39.20 23.53 -11.99
CA ILE A 167 -38.32 23.62 -10.85
C ILE A 167 -37.11 22.70 -11.08
N GLN A 168 -35.91 23.17 -10.75
CA GLN A 168 -34.70 22.33 -10.80
C GLN A 168 -34.29 21.83 -9.41
N ASP A 169 -34.50 22.63 -8.37
CA ASP A 169 -34.10 22.37 -7.00
C ASP A 169 -35.23 21.76 -6.18
N ASP A 170 -35.00 20.57 -5.58
CA ASP A 170 -35.98 19.89 -4.70
C ASP A 170 -36.45 20.74 -3.54
N SER A 171 -35.63 21.69 -3.05
CA SER A 171 -35.96 22.59 -1.96
C SER A 171 -37.11 23.56 -2.28
N LYS A 172 -37.42 23.71 -3.56
CA LYS A 172 -38.51 24.61 -4.05
C LYS A 172 -39.82 23.89 -4.30
N LEU A 173 -39.89 22.57 -4.12
CA LEU A 173 -41.15 21.83 -4.23
C LEU A 173 -42.16 22.29 -3.17
N ASN A 174 -43.40 22.52 -3.58
CA ASN A 174 -44.48 22.87 -2.65
C ASN A 174 -45.08 21.60 -1.99
N VAL A 175 -45.91 21.80 -0.95
CA VAL A 175 -46.51 20.75 -0.14
C VAL A 175 -47.35 19.78 -0.97
N GLU A 176 -48.15 20.27 -1.91
CA GLU A 176 -49.05 19.44 -2.72
C GLU A 176 -48.27 18.54 -3.68
N SER A 177 -47.19 19.04 -4.23
CA SER A 177 -46.30 18.24 -5.04
C SER A 177 -45.62 17.13 -4.22
N LEU A 178 -45.17 17.46 -3.00
CA LEU A 178 -44.56 16.46 -2.10
C LEU A 178 -45.57 15.39 -1.70
N LYS A 179 -46.84 15.75 -1.43
CA LYS A 179 -47.93 14.79 -1.19
C LYS A 179 -48.15 13.86 -2.39
N THR A 180 -48.14 14.42 -3.60
CA THR A 180 -48.28 13.66 -4.84
C THR A 180 -47.15 12.68 -5.00
N ILE A 181 -45.87 13.11 -4.79
CA ILE A 181 -44.68 12.26 -4.87
C ILE A 181 -44.75 11.13 -3.83
N VAL A 182 -45.16 11.43 -2.60
CA VAL A 182 -45.32 10.42 -1.53
C VAL A 182 -46.27 9.32 -1.94
N LEU A 183 -47.45 9.70 -2.54
CA LEU A 183 -48.45 8.73 -3.00
C LEU A 183 -47.88 7.84 -4.13
N GLU A 184 -47.17 8.41 -5.10
CA GLU A 184 -46.57 7.66 -6.21
C GLU A 184 -45.44 6.76 -5.72
N TYR A 185 -44.61 7.22 -4.78
CA TYR A 185 -43.56 6.43 -4.18
C TYR A 185 -44.10 5.20 -3.44
N LYS A 186 -45.19 5.34 -2.68
CA LYS A 186 -45.89 4.21 -2.04
C LYS A 186 -46.38 3.20 -3.08
N LYS A 187 -47.03 3.68 -4.17
CA LYS A 187 -47.49 2.81 -5.27
C LYS A 187 -46.37 2.04 -5.91
N ILE A 188 -45.18 2.66 -6.13
CA ILE A 188 -44.00 1.96 -6.64
C ILE A 188 -43.57 0.84 -5.69
N CYS A 189 -43.49 1.12 -4.38
CA CYS A 189 -43.16 0.16 -3.35
C CYS A 189 -44.18 -1.00 -3.31
N GLU A 190 -45.45 -0.69 -3.32
CA GLU A 190 -46.52 -1.71 -3.30
C GLU A 190 -46.55 -2.59 -4.56
N LYS A 191 -46.34 -1.99 -5.73
CA LYS A 191 -46.20 -2.72 -7.00
C LYS A 191 -45.00 -3.67 -7.00
N HIS A 192 -43.89 -3.24 -6.38
CA HIS A 192 -42.66 -4.05 -6.32
C HIS A 192 -42.77 -5.20 -5.32
N THR A 193 -43.36 -4.96 -4.15
CA THR A 193 -43.42 -5.94 -3.05
C THR A 193 -44.71 -6.76 -3.05
N LYS A 194 -45.75 -6.31 -3.77
CA LYS A 194 -47.14 -6.84 -3.71
C LYS A 194 -47.73 -6.73 -2.29
N ARG A 195 -47.23 -5.79 -1.48
CA ARG A 195 -47.73 -5.54 -0.09
C ARG A 195 -47.88 -4.02 0.08
N LYS A 196 -48.82 -3.63 0.94
CA LYS A 196 -48.97 -2.23 1.34
C LYS A 196 -47.72 -1.74 2.04
N PHE A 197 -47.43 -0.46 1.87
CA PHE A 197 -46.33 0.19 2.59
C PHE A 197 -46.66 0.19 4.11
N PRO A 198 -45.68 -0.18 5.01
CA PRO A 198 -45.96 -0.29 6.44
C PRO A 198 -46.32 1.05 7.06
N ASP A 199 -47.50 1.10 7.68
CA ASP A 199 -48.03 2.32 8.27
C ASP A 199 -47.71 2.47 9.77
N THR A 200 -47.34 1.38 10.45
CA THR A 200 -46.98 1.45 11.86
C THR A 200 -45.50 1.59 12.06
N PRO A 201 -45.01 2.49 12.93
CA PRO A 201 -43.59 2.61 13.26
C PRO A 201 -42.96 1.30 13.76
N ASP A 202 -43.73 0.43 14.42
CA ASP A 202 -43.24 -0.86 14.92
C ASP A 202 -42.90 -1.81 13.77
N GLU A 203 -43.75 -1.92 12.74
CA GLU A 203 -43.49 -2.71 11.56
C GLU A 203 -42.34 -2.15 10.76
N GLN A 204 -42.31 -0.83 10.58
CA GLN A 204 -41.18 -0.13 9.94
C GLN A 204 -39.84 -0.45 10.63
N LEU A 205 -39.84 -0.44 11.98
CA LEU A 205 -38.65 -0.66 12.78
C LEU A 205 -38.11 -2.09 12.66
N VAL A 206 -39.01 -3.10 12.71
CA VAL A 206 -38.64 -4.52 12.53
C VAL A 206 -38.00 -4.72 11.16
N LEU A 207 -38.66 -4.24 10.10
CA LEU A 207 -38.18 -4.40 8.73
C LEU A 207 -36.85 -3.67 8.49
N ALA A 208 -36.67 -2.49 9.09
CA ALA A 208 -35.44 -1.73 8.99
C ALA A 208 -34.26 -2.42 9.69
N ILE A 209 -34.47 -3.00 10.89
CA ILE A 209 -33.45 -3.77 11.62
C ILE A 209 -33.03 -4.97 10.80
N GLU A 210 -33.99 -5.73 10.26
CA GLU A 210 -33.71 -6.90 9.41
C GLU A 210 -32.96 -6.51 8.12
N ALA A 211 -33.34 -5.39 7.48
CA ALA A 211 -32.66 -4.90 6.29
C ALA A 211 -31.19 -4.54 6.57
N VAL A 212 -30.91 -3.87 7.70
CA VAL A 212 -29.53 -3.58 8.11
C VAL A 212 -28.75 -4.86 8.37
N PHE A 213 -29.34 -5.87 9.01
CA PHE A 213 -28.66 -7.16 9.16
C PHE A 213 -28.41 -7.86 7.81
N LYS A 214 -29.39 -7.82 6.90
CA LYS A 214 -29.23 -8.38 5.53
C LYS A 214 -28.11 -7.69 4.76
N SER A 215 -27.90 -6.38 4.92
CA SER A 215 -26.85 -5.64 4.23
C SER A 215 -25.43 -6.14 4.58
N TRP A 216 -25.23 -6.78 5.74
CA TRP A 216 -23.97 -7.42 6.11
C TRP A 216 -23.52 -8.51 5.14
N MET A 217 -24.47 -9.27 4.59
CA MET A 217 -24.25 -10.33 3.60
C MET A 217 -24.63 -9.87 2.18
N GLY A 218 -24.75 -8.57 1.96
CA GLY A 218 -24.91 -7.99 0.63
C GLY A 218 -23.60 -8.09 -0.16
N GLU A 219 -23.69 -8.27 -1.47
CA GLU A 219 -22.55 -8.45 -2.38
C GLU A 219 -21.46 -7.38 -2.19
N ARG A 220 -21.84 -6.09 -2.14
CA ARG A 220 -20.91 -4.98 -1.89
C ARG A 220 -20.14 -5.12 -0.58
N ALA A 221 -20.82 -5.56 0.49
CA ALA A 221 -20.22 -5.71 1.80
C ALA A 221 -19.30 -6.93 1.87
N ILE A 222 -19.63 -8.01 1.16
CA ILE A 222 -18.79 -9.22 1.03
C ILE A 222 -17.51 -8.86 0.28
N VAL A 223 -17.64 -8.33 -0.94
CA VAL A 223 -16.49 -7.93 -1.78
C VAL A 223 -15.58 -6.94 -1.06
N TYR A 224 -16.16 -5.97 -0.31
CA TYR A 224 -15.35 -5.03 0.46
C TYR A 224 -14.54 -5.70 1.56
N ARG A 225 -15.15 -6.66 2.30
CA ARG A 225 -14.44 -7.40 3.35
C ARG A 225 -13.32 -8.26 2.77
N GLU A 226 -13.57 -8.96 1.67
CA GLU A 226 -12.58 -9.77 0.96
C GLU A 226 -11.40 -8.90 0.50
N LYS A 227 -11.67 -7.81 -0.22
CA LYS A 227 -10.61 -6.89 -0.71
C LYS A 227 -9.79 -6.21 0.39
N ASN A 228 -10.34 -6.08 1.59
CA ASN A 228 -9.68 -5.44 2.73
C ASN A 228 -9.23 -6.43 3.81
N ASN A 229 -9.29 -7.74 3.54
CA ASN A 229 -8.92 -8.81 4.48
C ASN A 229 -9.58 -8.65 5.86
N ILE A 230 -10.88 -8.30 5.88
CA ILE A 230 -11.66 -8.14 7.10
C ILE A 230 -12.22 -9.50 7.49
N THR A 231 -11.44 -10.23 8.29
CA THR A 231 -11.82 -11.56 8.83
C THR A 231 -12.84 -11.44 9.96
N LYS A 232 -13.40 -12.58 10.39
CA LYS A 232 -14.34 -12.63 11.53
C LYS A 232 -13.74 -12.13 12.84
N ASP A 233 -12.44 -12.22 13.00
CA ASP A 233 -11.72 -11.69 14.18
C ASP A 233 -11.62 -10.14 14.17
N ILE A 234 -11.75 -9.53 13.00
CA ILE A 234 -11.74 -8.08 12.81
C ILE A 234 -13.17 -7.52 12.85
N ALA A 235 -14.15 -8.22 12.24
CA ALA A 235 -15.54 -7.86 12.28
C ALA A 235 -16.43 -9.12 12.05
N ASN A 236 -17.27 -9.45 13.03
CA ASN A 236 -18.08 -10.68 13.05
C ASN A 236 -19.57 -10.44 12.80
N GLY A 237 -19.95 -9.26 12.28
CA GLY A 237 -21.32 -8.86 12.03
C GLY A 237 -21.48 -7.36 12.03
N THR A 238 -22.69 -6.87 11.77
CA THR A 238 -23.04 -5.47 11.93
C THR A 238 -23.92 -5.26 13.15
N ALA A 239 -23.66 -4.22 13.94
CA ALA A 239 -24.59 -3.71 14.93
C ALA A 239 -25.62 -2.82 14.25
N VAL A 240 -26.75 -2.59 14.90
CA VAL A 240 -27.77 -1.62 14.47
C VAL A 240 -27.88 -0.53 15.52
N ASN A 241 -27.63 0.72 15.11
CA ASN A 241 -27.74 1.89 15.97
C ASN A 241 -29.05 2.61 15.69
N ILE A 242 -29.90 2.68 16.68
CA ILE A 242 -31.17 3.41 16.64
C ILE A 242 -30.98 4.71 17.40
N VAL A 243 -31.13 5.85 16.69
CA VAL A 243 -30.80 7.16 17.20
C VAL A 243 -31.95 8.12 16.93
N ALA A 244 -32.33 8.93 17.91
CA ALA A 244 -33.35 9.97 17.72
C ALA A 244 -32.94 10.91 16.58
N MET A 245 -33.88 11.17 15.68
CA MET A 245 -33.62 12.11 14.59
C MET A 245 -33.40 13.52 15.14
N VAL A 246 -32.37 14.15 14.59
CA VAL A 246 -32.09 15.59 14.65
C VAL A 246 -31.97 16.10 13.23
N PHE A 247 -32.54 17.28 12.97
CA PHE A 247 -32.80 17.77 11.63
C PHE A 247 -31.98 19.02 11.31
N GLY A 248 -31.09 18.93 10.35
CA GLY A 248 -30.35 20.06 9.81
C GLY A 248 -31.11 20.86 8.74
N ASN A 249 -32.32 20.44 8.39
CA ASN A 249 -33.15 21.00 7.33
C ASN A 249 -34.48 21.62 7.85
N MET A 250 -34.50 22.09 9.10
CA MET A 250 -35.68 22.72 9.67
C MET A 250 -35.82 24.22 9.38
N GLY A 251 -34.78 24.85 8.87
CA GLY A 251 -34.73 26.28 8.57
C GLY A 251 -33.29 26.81 8.52
N ASP A 252 -33.17 28.14 8.47
CA ASP A 252 -31.87 28.82 8.33
C ASP A 252 -31.02 28.78 9.61
N ASP A 253 -31.60 28.41 10.74
CA ASP A 253 -30.96 28.19 12.04
C ASP A 253 -30.51 26.71 12.22
N SER A 254 -30.66 25.91 11.18
CA SER A 254 -30.37 24.50 11.15
C SER A 254 -29.35 24.20 10.07
N ALA A 255 -28.43 23.27 10.34
CA ALA A 255 -27.36 22.91 9.42
C ALA A 255 -26.89 21.48 9.67
N THR A 256 -26.16 20.93 8.73
CA THR A 256 -25.44 19.69 8.90
C THR A 256 -24.03 19.80 8.28
N GLY A 257 -23.05 19.06 8.77
CA GLY A 257 -21.70 19.15 8.25
C GLY A 257 -20.75 18.05 8.72
N VAL A 258 -19.57 18.08 8.14
CA VAL A 258 -18.44 17.22 8.47
C VAL A 258 -17.23 18.08 8.79
N VAL A 259 -16.51 17.75 9.84
CA VAL A 259 -15.32 18.49 10.25
C VAL A 259 -14.19 17.54 10.68
N PHE A 260 -13.00 17.81 10.20
CA PHE A 260 -11.75 17.24 10.68
C PHE A 260 -11.16 18.12 11.77
N THR A 261 -10.66 17.51 12.85
CA THR A 261 -10.06 18.27 13.96
C THR A 261 -8.72 18.88 13.58
N ARG A 262 -8.08 18.34 12.56
CA ARG A 262 -6.86 18.86 11.89
C ARG A 262 -7.02 18.72 10.38
N ASN A 263 -6.33 19.59 9.64
CA ASN A 263 -6.33 19.54 8.19
C ASN A 263 -5.76 18.21 7.68
N GLY A 264 -6.58 17.45 6.94
CA GLY A 264 -6.26 16.11 6.47
C GLY A 264 -5.21 16.07 5.36
N HIS A 265 -5.02 17.19 4.64
CA HIS A 265 -4.07 17.28 3.53
C HIS A 265 -2.68 17.74 3.97
N ASN A 266 -2.60 18.78 4.84
CA ASN A 266 -1.33 19.38 5.23
C ASN A 266 -0.95 19.20 6.70
N GLY A 267 -1.82 18.61 7.52
CA GLY A 267 -1.58 18.32 8.94
C GLY A 267 -1.60 19.53 9.88
N LYS A 268 -1.99 20.72 9.42
CA LYS A 268 -2.09 21.89 10.29
C LYS A 268 -3.15 21.71 11.36
N LYS A 269 -2.91 22.30 12.54
CA LYS A 269 -3.85 22.29 13.67
C LYS A 269 -4.96 23.31 13.48
N GLU A 270 -5.76 23.11 12.48
CA GLU A 270 -6.94 23.91 12.13
C GLU A 270 -8.08 22.97 11.78
N MET A 271 -9.29 23.33 12.16
CA MET A 271 -10.49 22.59 11.75
C MET A 271 -10.68 22.76 10.25
N GLU A 272 -10.88 21.65 9.55
CA GLU A 272 -11.17 21.62 8.12
C GLU A 272 -12.48 20.89 7.90
N GLY A 273 -13.34 21.41 7.05
CA GLY A 273 -14.61 20.75 6.78
C GLY A 273 -15.62 21.66 6.09
N GLU A 274 -16.80 21.10 5.92
CA GLU A 274 -17.90 21.76 5.22
C GLU A 274 -19.21 21.61 5.99
N TYR A 275 -20.11 22.59 5.82
CA TYR A 275 -21.45 22.51 6.30
C TYR A 275 -22.46 23.09 5.29
N LEU A 276 -23.69 22.62 5.37
CA LEU A 276 -24.82 23.10 4.58
C LEU A 276 -25.93 23.60 5.52
N ILE A 277 -26.37 24.80 5.30
CA ILE A 277 -27.58 25.37 5.99
C ILE A 277 -28.81 24.73 5.36
N ASN A 278 -29.79 24.45 6.18
CA ASN A 278 -31.10 23.90 5.78
C ASN A 278 -30.92 22.63 4.90
N ALA A 279 -30.16 21.63 5.40
CA ALA A 279 -29.83 20.39 4.68
C ALA A 279 -29.79 19.18 5.61
N GLN A 280 -30.04 17.98 5.08
CA GLN A 280 -29.81 16.72 5.77
C GLN A 280 -28.38 16.18 5.51
N GLY A 281 -27.91 15.26 6.37
CA GLY A 281 -26.56 14.70 6.25
C GLY A 281 -26.27 14.06 4.89
N GLU A 282 -27.26 13.47 4.24
CA GLU A 282 -27.16 12.89 2.90
C GLU A 282 -26.77 13.93 1.84
N ASP A 283 -27.29 15.15 1.96
CA ASP A 283 -27.05 16.23 0.98
C ASP A 283 -25.57 16.66 0.97
N VAL A 284 -24.87 16.53 2.12
CA VAL A 284 -23.41 16.79 2.22
C VAL A 284 -22.61 15.63 1.60
N VAL A 285 -22.99 14.40 1.93
CA VAL A 285 -22.24 13.20 1.52
C VAL A 285 -22.40 12.91 0.02
N ALA A 286 -23.61 13.17 -0.52
CA ALA A 286 -23.91 12.96 -1.93
C ALA A 286 -23.33 14.04 -2.87
N GLY A 287 -22.81 15.15 -2.31
CA GLY A 287 -22.24 16.25 -3.11
C GLY A 287 -23.23 16.97 -4.01
N VAL A 288 -24.54 16.85 -3.74
CA VAL A 288 -25.61 17.46 -4.55
C VAL A 288 -25.60 18.99 -4.43
N ARG A 289 -25.11 19.50 -3.30
CA ARG A 289 -24.98 20.93 -3.03
C ARG A 289 -23.55 21.23 -2.56
N THR A 290 -22.97 22.33 -3.02
CA THR A 290 -21.64 22.78 -2.57
C THR A 290 -21.70 23.26 -1.13
N GLY A 291 -20.93 22.64 -0.25
CA GLY A 291 -20.82 23.02 1.16
C GLY A 291 -20.08 24.35 1.35
N LYS A 292 -20.47 25.09 2.42
CA LYS A 292 -19.70 26.23 2.90
C LYS A 292 -18.51 25.72 3.74
N SER A 293 -17.33 26.34 3.62
CA SER A 293 -16.20 26.05 4.50
C SER A 293 -16.58 26.22 5.97
N ILE A 294 -16.11 25.30 6.82
CA ILE A 294 -16.37 25.33 8.28
C ILE A 294 -15.92 26.64 8.94
N GLU A 295 -14.94 27.35 8.37
CA GLU A 295 -14.50 28.65 8.87
C GLU A 295 -15.59 29.70 8.79
N LEU A 296 -16.47 29.62 7.78
CA LEU A 296 -17.61 30.55 7.63
C LEU A 296 -18.65 30.36 8.73
N LEU A 297 -18.72 29.17 9.34
CA LEU A 297 -19.59 28.92 10.50
C LEU A 297 -19.25 29.85 11.68
N LYS A 298 -17.99 30.31 11.78
CA LYS A 298 -17.57 31.30 12.77
C LYS A 298 -18.30 32.64 12.59
N LYS A 299 -18.65 32.99 11.35
CA LYS A 299 -19.39 34.21 11.02
C LYS A 299 -20.90 33.95 11.08
N ASP A 300 -21.34 32.85 10.47
CA ASP A 300 -22.76 32.52 10.34
C ASP A 300 -23.41 32.13 11.69
N MET A 301 -22.67 31.34 12.52
CA MET A 301 -23.16 30.80 13.80
C MET A 301 -22.06 30.75 14.87
N PRO A 302 -21.57 31.90 15.39
CA PRO A 302 -20.33 31.97 16.20
C PRO A 302 -20.37 31.14 17.50
N LYS A 303 -21.53 31.07 18.16
CA LYS A 303 -21.72 30.25 19.37
C LYS A 303 -21.53 28.78 19.06
N LEU A 304 -22.12 28.30 17.99
CA LEU A 304 -22.06 26.89 17.58
C LEU A 304 -20.67 26.50 17.08
N TYR A 305 -19.96 27.40 16.37
CA TYR A 305 -18.54 27.19 16.02
C TYR A 305 -17.66 26.99 17.27
N LYS A 306 -17.93 27.78 18.34
CA LYS A 306 -17.18 27.61 19.60
C LYS A 306 -17.48 26.26 20.27
N GLU A 307 -18.73 25.83 20.29
CA GLU A 307 -19.15 24.53 20.82
C GLU A 307 -18.51 23.40 20.03
N LEU A 308 -18.53 23.47 18.70
CA LEU A 308 -17.87 22.51 17.81
C LEU A 308 -16.36 22.46 18.08
N SER A 309 -15.68 23.61 18.19
CA SER A 309 -14.24 23.66 18.48
C SER A 309 -13.88 23.01 19.82
N ILE A 310 -14.71 23.20 20.85
CA ILE A 310 -14.53 22.57 22.16
C ILE A 310 -14.71 21.05 22.05
N ALA A 311 -15.72 20.58 21.32
CA ALA A 311 -15.97 19.16 21.08
C ALA A 311 -14.82 18.52 20.32
N CYS A 312 -14.33 19.14 19.24
CA CYS A 312 -13.18 18.69 18.44
C CYS A 312 -11.93 18.51 19.34
N LYS A 313 -11.58 19.52 20.12
CA LYS A 313 -10.43 19.46 21.05
C LYS A 313 -10.58 18.34 22.08
N LYS A 314 -11.78 18.16 22.61
CA LYS A 314 -12.08 17.13 23.62
C LYS A 314 -11.95 15.73 23.03
N LEU A 315 -12.47 15.50 21.83
CA LEU A 315 -12.40 14.22 21.13
C LEU A 315 -10.95 13.88 20.72
N GLU A 316 -10.22 14.83 20.13
CA GLU A 316 -8.82 14.63 19.76
C GLU A 316 -7.95 14.28 20.98
N LYS A 317 -8.11 15.00 22.07
CA LYS A 317 -7.39 14.73 23.32
C LYS A 317 -7.72 13.36 23.91
N HIS A 318 -9.01 12.97 23.83
CA HIS A 318 -9.48 11.71 24.37
C HIS A 318 -8.99 10.51 23.56
N PHE A 319 -9.20 10.54 22.24
CA PHE A 319 -8.80 9.43 21.34
C PHE A 319 -7.30 9.43 21.05
N LYS A 320 -6.61 10.54 21.32
CA LYS A 320 -5.19 10.74 20.97
C LYS A 320 -4.92 10.53 19.48
N GLU A 321 -5.88 10.94 18.67
CA GLU A 321 -5.88 10.87 17.21
C GLU A 321 -6.71 12.01 16.64
N PRO A 322 -6.34 12.61 15.49
CA PRO A 322 -7.22 13.52 14.78
C PRO A 322 -8.53 12.80 14.42
N GLN A 323 -9.64 13.51 14.53
CA GLN A 323 -10.98 12.96 14.35
C GLN A 323 -11.65 13.55 13.11
N ASP A 324 -12.42 12.73 12.44
CA ASP A 324 -13.40 13.04 11.42
C ASP A 324 -14.79 12.95 12.11
N ILE A 325 -15.54 14.04 12.12
CA ILE A 325 -16.73 14.22 12.94
C ILE A 325 -17.90 14.66 12.06
N GLU A 326 -19.00 13.92 12.15
CA GLU A 326 -20.28 14.33 11.56
C GLU A 326 -21.11 15.03 12.62
N PHE A 327 -21.69 16.19 12.29
CA PHE A 327 -22.51 16.99 13.20
C PHE A 327 -23.77 17.52 12.53
N THR A 328 -24.77 17.85 13.34
CA THR A 328 -26.00 18.50 12.91
C THR A 328 -26.35 19.60 13.92
N ILE A 329 -26.85 20.68 13.41
CA ILE A 329 -27.42 21.80 14.15
C ILE A 329 -28.94 21.80 13.89
N GLU A 330 -29.75 21.63 14.92
CA GLU A 330 -31.20 21.68 14.87
C GLU A 330 -31.65 22.88 15.66
N GLN A 331 -32.24 23.90 15.00
CA GLN A 331 -32.77 25.11 15.64
C GLN A 331 -31.77 25.69 16.65
N GLY A 332 -30.57 25.95 16.24
CA GLY A 332 -29.51 26.52 17.08
C GLY A 332 -28.94 25.58 18.16
N LYS A 333 -29.28 24.28 18.18
CA LYS A 333 -28.71 23.27 19.08
C LYS A 333 -27.76 22.37 18.33
N PHE A 334 -26.58 22.17 18.87
CA PHE A 334 -25.53 21.38 18.28
C PHE A 334 -25.59 19.90 18.72
N TYR A 335 -25.40 18.97 17.78
CA TYR A 335 -25.36 17.53 18.02
C TYR A 335 -24.25 16.87 17.22
N LEU A 336 -23.52 15.93 17.87
CA LEU A 336 -22.55 15.05 17.24
C LEU A 336 -23.22 13.74 16.85
N LEU A 337 -23.07 13.35 15.58
CA LEU A 337 -23.69 12.14 15.04
C LEU A 337 -22.72 10.97 14.93
N GLN A 338 -21.44 11.23 14.70
CA GLN A 338 -20.40 10.23 14.53
C GLN A 338 -19.03 10.85 14.76
N THR A 339 -18.09 10.04 15.27
CA THR A 339 -16.66 10.34 15.28
C THR A 339 -15.88 9.11 14.83
N ARG A 340 -14.82 9.35 14.09
CA ARG A 340 -13.87 8.31 13.65
C ARG A 340 -12.48 8.92 13.51
N THR A 341 -11.45 8.07 13.51
CA THR A 341 -10.08 8.51 13.21
C THR A 341 -10.04 9.11 11.82
N ALA A 342 -9.50 10.32 11.70
CA ALA A 342 -9.38 11.03 10.43
C ALA A 342 -8.42 10.29 9.49
N LYS A 343 -8.84 10.12 8.24
CA LYS A 343 -7.93 9.71 7.17
C LYS A 343 -7.10 10.93 6.76
N MET A 344 -5.79 10.73 6.65
CA MET A 344 -4.85 11.81 6.37
C MET A 344 -3.91 11.41 5.25
N SER A 345 -3.41 12.39 4.49
CA SER A 345 -2.28 12.17 3.57
C SER A 345 -1.04 11.74 4.35
N ALA A 346 -0.08 11.09 3.69
CA ALA A 346 1.17 10.66 4.32
C ALA A 346 1.91 11.83 4.99
N GLY A 347 2.00 12.98 4.32
CA GLY A 347 2.63 14.18 4.85
C GLY A 347 1.91 14.75 6.07
N ALA A 348 0.57 14.81 6.01
CA ALA A 348 -0.26 15.26 7.14
C ALA A 348 -0.14 14.31 8.33
N LEU A 349 -0.09 13.00 8.09
CA LEU A 349 0.06 11.99 9.13
C LEU A 349 1.41 12.10 9.85
N VAL A 350 2.51 12.29 9.10
CA VAL A 350 3.85 12.53 9.66
C VAL A 350 3.85 13.81 10.49
N LYS A 351 3.38 14.93 9.91
CA LYS A 351 3.33 16.22 10.61
C LYS A 351 2.50 16.14 11.89
N THR A 352 1.29 15.61 11.82
CA THR A 352 0.42 15.50 13.01
C THR A 352 1.01 14.59 14.07
N SER A 353 1.74 13.52 13.70
CA SER A 353 2.41 12.63 14.65
C SER A 353 3.47 13.39 15.45
N VAL A 354 4.28 14.20 14.77
CA VAL A 354 5.32 15.00 15.42
C VAL A 354 4.70 16.11 16.29
N ASP A 355 3.70 16.83 15.77
CA ASP A 355 3.04 17.91 16.50
C ASP A 355 2.34 17.41 17.76
N MET A 356 1.65 16.26 17.70
CA MET A 356 1.00 15.66 18.87
C MET A 356 1.99 15.23 19.96
N VAL A 357 3.21 14.83 19.59
CA VAL A 357 4.28 14.59 20.57
C VAL A 357 4.75 15.91 21.20
N ARG A 358 4.98 16.96 20.41
CA ARG A 358 5.33 18.32 20.89
C ARG A 358 4.26 18.87 21.84
N GLU A 359 3.00 18.60 21.54
CA GLU A 359 1.83 18.97 22.35
C GLU A 359 1.62 18.07 23.59
N LYS A 360 2.44 17.05 23.80
CA LYS A 360 2.35 16.05 24.87
C LYS A 360 1.01 15.28 24.88
N LEU A 361 0.37 15.15 23.75
CA LEU A 361 -0.85 14.35 23.58
C LEU A 361 -0.54 12.86 23.44
N ILE A 362 0.57 12.52 22.79
CA ILE A 362 1.07 11.15 22.62
C ILE A 362 2.58 11.10 22.89
N ASP A 363 3.10 9.91 23.13
CA ASP A 363 4.53 9.66 23.18
C ASP A 363 5.12 9.31 21.81
N LYS A 364 6.44 9.18 21.73
CA LYS A 364 7.15 8.85 20.49
C LYS A 364 6.79 7.47 19.96
N ASN A 365 6.58 6.48 20.84
CA ASN A 365 6.22 5.14 20.43
C ASN A 365 4.85 5.13 19.74
N ARG A 366 3.87 5.82 20.34
CA ARG A 366 2.55 5.98 19.73
C ARG A 366 2.62 6.74 18.42
N ALA A 367 3.44 7.80 18.32
CA ALA A 367 3.64 8.55 17.10
C ALA A 367 4.16 7.66 15.94
N LEU A 368 5.09 6.76 16.22
CA LEU A 368 5.64 5.83 15.25
C LEU A 368 4.65 4.73 14.86
N THR A 369 3.94 4.13 15.82
CA THR A 369 3.01 3.03 15.54
C THR A 369 1.73 3.46 14.83
N ARG A 370 1.37 4.76 14.85
CA ARG A 370 0.21 5.27 14.12
C ARG A 370 0.47 5.55 12.63
N ILE A 371 1.72 5.55 12.18
CA ILE A 371 2.09 5.79 10.79
C ILE A 371 2.26 4.44 10.07
N PRO A 372 1.39 4.04 9.12
CA PRO A 372 1.66 2.87 8.30
C PRO A 372 2.94 3.09 7.50
N ALA A 373 3.98 2.29 7.77
CA ALA A 373 5.31 2.49 7.17
C ALA A 373 5.25 2.52 5.63
N GLN A 374 4.36 1.73 5.03
CA GLN A 374 4.16 1.71 3.58
C GLN A 374 3.74 3.07 3.00
N GLN A 375 2.95 3.86 3.73
CA GLN A 375 2.49 5.18 3.25
C GLN A 375 3.63 6.20 3.14
N LEU A 376 4.75 5.98 3.82
CA LEU A 376 5.92 6.86 3.72
C LEU A 376 6.58 6.82 2.34
N GLU A 377 6.33 5.78 1.56
CA GLU A 377 6.85 5.66 0.19
C GLU A 377 6.42 6.86 -0.69
N ALA A 378 5.18 7.31 -0.52
CA ALA A 378 4.65 8.47 -1.24
C ALA A 378 5.42 9.79 -0.97
N LEU A 379 6.14 9.88 0.17
CA LEU A 379 6.93 11.07 0.51
C LEU A 379 8.33 11.08 -0.11
N LEU A 380 8.77 9.98 -0.67
CA LEU A 380 10.11 9.76 -1.21
C LEU A 380 10.17 9.85 -2.73
N HIS A 381 9.01 9.92 -3.38
CA HIS A 381 8.86 9.97 -4.83
C HIS A 381 8.09 11.21 -5.27
N ARG A 382 8.32 11.63 -6.52
CA ARG A 382 7.49 12.66 -7.16
C ARG A 382 6.04 12.17 -7.23
N THR A 383 5.10 13.05 -7.00
CA THR A 383 3.66 12.77 -7.12
C THR A 383 3.03 13.71 -8.13
N MET A 384 1.91 13.31 -8.73
CA MET A 384 1.11 14.23 -9.55
C MET A 384 0.39 15.25 -8.67
N ASP A 385 0.14 16.43 -9.21
CA ASP A 385 -0.78 17.41 -8.59
C ASP A 385 -2.23 16.93 -8.73
N GLU A 386 -2.78 16.38 -7.64
CA GLU A 386 -4.13 15.81 -7.61
C GLU A 386 -5.21 16.81 -8.03
N SER A 387 -4.99 18.12 -7.79
CA SER A 387 -5.95 19.17 -8.16
C SER A 387 -6.11 19.31 -9.67
N LYS A 388 -5.12 18.87 -10.44
CA LYS A 388 -5.05 18.98 -11.90
C LYS A 388 -5.42 17.69 -12.64
N ILE A 389 -5.45 16.54 -11.99
CA ILE A 389 -5.71 15.24 -12.64
C ILE A 389 -7.02 15.23 -13.41
N LYS A 390 -8.05 15.89 -12.89
CA LYS A 390 -9.39 15.93 -13.49
C LYS A 390 -9.42 16.56 -14.89
N ASP A 391 -8.42 17.36 -15.22
CA ASP A 391 -8.31 18.07 -16.50
C ASP A 391 -7.70 17.18 -17.61
N PHE A 392 -7.24 15.96 -17.26
CA PHE A 392 -6.53 15.05 -18.18
C PHE A 392 -7.28 13.74 -18.36
N LYS A 393 -7.17 13.18 -19.58
CA LYS A 393 -7.78 11.89 -19.92
C LYS A 393 -6.87 10.73 -19.54
N GLN A 394 -7.39 9.77 -18.80
CA GLN A 394 -6.68 8.52 -18.51
C GLN A 394 -6.63 7.64 -19.76
N LEU A 395 -5.43 7.31 -20.20
CA LEU A 395 -5.18 6.46 -21.37
C LEU A 395 -5.36 4.98 -21.02
N ALA A 396 -4.71 4.51 -19.98
CA ALA A 396 -4.67 3.10 -19.59
C ALA A 396 -4.38 2.93 -18.09
N LYS A 397 -4.53 1.69 -17.62
CA LYS A 397 -4.12 1.29 -16.27
C LYS A 397 -3.34 -0.02 -16.33
N GLY A 398 -2.19 -0.07 -15.66
CA GLY A 398 -1.33 -1.24 -15.54
C GLY A 398 -0.97 -1.54 -14.09
N ILE A 399 0.04 -2.36 -13.93
CA ILE A 399 0.56 -2.74 -12.61
C ILE A 399 1.55 -1.67 -12.14
N ALA A 400 1.29 -1.10 -10.98
CA ALA A 400 2.20 -0.22 -10.25
C ALA A 400 3.50 -0.98 -9.89
N ALA A 401 4.59 -0.72 -10.63
CA ALA A 401 5.83 -1.49 -10.54
C ALA A 401 6.96 -0.76 -9.82
N SER A 402 7.08 0.55 -10.05
CA SER A 402 8.02 1.41 -9.32
C SER A 402 7.34 2.75 -9.05
N PRO A 403 7.29 3.23 -7.79
CA PRO A 403 6.48 4.37 -7.41
C PRO A 403 7.02 5.69 -7.96
N GLY A 404 6.13 6.69 -7.99
CA GLY A 404 6.41 8.04 -8.43
C GLY A 404 5.66 8.44 -9.68
N ALA A 405 5.64 9.74 -9.98
CA ALA A 405 5.05 10.31 -11.18
C ALA A 405 6.12 10.86 -12.11
N ALA A 406 5.96 10.63 -13.40
CA ALA A 406 6.82 11.18 -14.44
C ALA A 406 6.01 11.62 -15.65
N SER A 407 6.38 12.77 -16.23
CA SER A 407 5.83 13.27 -17.49
C SER A 407 6.94 13.40 -18.52
N GLY A 408 6.67 12.99 -19.75
CA GLY A 408 7.65 13.09 -20.81
C GLY A 408 7.05 12.72 -22.18
N ILE A 409 7.85 12.88 -23.22
CA ILE A 409 7.49 12.49 -24.57
C ILE A 409 7.58 10.96 -24.72
N VAL A 410 6.63 10.39 -25.43
CA VAL A 410 6.61 8.97 -25.78
C VAL A 410 7.72 8.64 -26.76
N VAL A 411 8.52 7.64 -26.43
CA VAL A 411 9.54 7.09 -27.33
C VAL A 411 9.46 5.57 -27.30
N PHE A 412 9.36 4.95 -28.46
CA PHE A 412 9.26 3.48 -28.59
C PHE A 412 10.60 2.82 -28.88
N ASP A 413 11.56 3.54 -29.46
CA ASP A 413 12.89 3.05 -29.83
C ASP A 413 13.92 3.34 -28.75
N VAL A 414 14.74 2.34 -28.40
CA VAL A 414 15.74 2.40 -27.33
C VAL A 414 16.86 3.40 -27.65
N ASN A 415 17.40 3.35 -28.88
CA ASN A 415 18.51 4.20 -29.28
C ASN A 415 18.07 5.67 -29.35
N LYS A 416 16.87 5.90 -29.86
CA LYS A 416 16.27 7.24 -29.89
C LYS A 416 15.97 7.78 -28.50
N ALA A 417 15.58 6.92 -27.57
CA ALA A 417 15.39 7.30 -26.16
C ALA A 417 16.72 7.77 -25.53
N ILE A 418 17.82 7.06 -25.81
CA ILE A 418 19.15 7.44 -25.34
C ILE A 418 19.59 8.77 -25.97
N GLU A 419 19.44 8.91 -27.28
CA GLU A 419 19.79 10.14 -28.01
C GLU A 419 19.04 11.36 -27.45
N LEU A 420 17.71 11.28 -27.39
CA LEU A 420 16.87 12.39 -26.94
C LEU A 420 17.08 12.70 -25.45
N GLY A 421 17.24 11.67 -24.59
CA GLY A 421 17.48 11.85 -23.18
C GLY A 421 18.81 12.55 -22.90
N ASN A 422 19.86 12.22 -23.67
CA ASN A 422 21.16 12.88 -23.58
C ASN A 422 21.10 14.37 -23.98
N THR A 423 20.10 14.78 -24.76
CA THR A 423 19.85 16.21 -25.07
C THR A 423 19.06 16.93 -23.97
N GLY A 424 18.73 16.25 -22.85
CA GLY A 424 17.96 16.80 -21.74
C GLY A 424 16.44 16.80 -21.94
N LYS A 425 15.91 16.14 -22.97
CA LYS A 425 14.47 15.98 -23.14
C LYS A 425 13.93 14.97 -22.14
N LYS A 426 12.78 15.26 -21.56
CA LYS A 426 12.06 14.33 -20.66
C LYS A 426 11.35 13.28 -21.48
N ILE A 427 11.65 12.01 -21.24
CA ILE A 427 11.18 10.88 -22.05
C ILE A 427 10.45 9.89 -21.18
N ILE A 428 9.36 9.31 -21.71
CA ILE A 428 8.76 8.07 -21.22
C ILE A 428 9.06 6.98 -22.27
N LEU A 429 9.87 6.00 -21.88
CA LEU A 429 10.14 4.84 -22.70
C LEU A 429 8.92 3.91 -22.69
N VAL A 430 8.34 3.65 -23.86
CA VAL A 430 7.14 2.82 -24.04
C VAL A 430 7.47 1.58 -24.83
N ARG A 431 7.38 0.40 -24.20
CA ARG A 431 7.76 -0.87 -24.83
C ARG A 431 6.67 -1.92 -24.65
N LYS A 432 6.66 -2.95 -25.49
CA LYS A 432 5.86 -4.14 -25.22
C LYS A 432 6.38 -4.87 -23.98
N GLU A 433 7.67 -5.08 -23.92
CA GLU A 433 8.45 -5.60 -22.79
C GLU A 433 9.88 -5.02 -22.87
N THR A 434 10.67 -5.14 -21.83
CA THR A 434 12.05 -4.68 -21.83
C THR A 434 13.02 -5.82 -21.60
N LYS A 435 14.22 -5.68 -22.18
CA LYS A 435 15.32 -6.63 -22.09
C LYS A 435 16.55 -5.98 -21.41
N PRO A 436 17.57 -6.76 -21.00
CA PRO A 436 18.78 -6.22 -20.38
C PRO A 436 19.48 -5.16 -21.21
N GLU A 437 19.43 -5.27 -22.54
CA GLU A 437 20.03 -4.31 -23.48
C GLU A 437 19.35 -2.94 -23.46
N ASP A 438 18.11 -2.86 -23.00
CA ASP A 438 17.35 -1.61 -22.91
C ASP A 438 17.77 -0.74 -21.70
N VAL A 439 18.59 -1.25 -20.78
CA VAL A 439 19.00 -0.55 -19.54
C VAL A 439 19.59 0.84 -19.78
N PRO A 440 20.42 1.09 -20.81
CA PRO A 440 20.91 2.45 -21.09
C PRO A 440 19.79 3.46 -21.33
N ALA A 441 18.69 3.05 -21.99
CA ALA A 441 17.53 3.92 -22.21
C ALA A 441 16.76 4.22 -20.92
N PHE A 442 16.84 3.35 -19.90
CA PHE A 442 16.25 3.64 -18.58
C PHE A 442 16.95 4.82 -17.90
N PHE A 443 18.28 4.91 -18.02
CA PHE A 443 19.01 6.04 -17.46
C PHE A 443 18.61 7.37 -18.10
N SER A 444 18.36 7.34 -19.41
CA SER A 444 17.99 8.51 -20.20
C SER A 444 16.49 8.87 -20.13
N SER A 445 15.63 8.00 -19.56
CA SER A 445 14.18 8.21 -19.46
C SER A 445 13.76 8.71 -18.09
N GLU A 446 12.69 9.50 -18.01
CA GLU A 446 12.06 9.92 -16.74
C GLU A 446 11.17 8.81 -16.13
N GLY A 447 10.62 7.93 -16.98
CA GLY A 447 9.80 6.81 -16.56
C GLY A 447 9.61 5.76 -17.65
N ILE A 448 9.12 4.59 -17.26
CA ILE A 448 9.01 3.41 -18.12
C ILE A 448 7.56 2.88 -18.10
N LEU A 449 7.03 2.55 -19.27
CA LEU A 449 5.71 1.97 -19.47
C LEU A 449 5.80 0.73 -20.35
N THR A 450 5.29 -0.42 -19.88
CA THR A 450 5.25 -1.63 -20.70
C THR A 450 3.85 -2.25 -20.79
N SER A 451 3.53 -2.83 -21.97
CA SER A 451 2.27 -3.57 -22.18
C SER A 451 2.26 -4.90 -21.43
N LEU A 452 3.40 -5.56 -21.35
CA LEU A 452 3.59 -6.87 -20.73
C LEU A 452 4.47 -6.75 -19.48
N GLY A 453 4.48 -7.81 -18.67
CA GLY A 453 5.33 -7.93 -17.49
C GLY A 453 4.57 -7.75 -16.19
N GLY A 454 5.15 -8.27 -15.11
CA GLY A 454 4.67 -8.16 -13.73
C GLY A 454 5.59 -7.28 -12.88
N LYS A 455 5.32 -7.21 -11.57
CA LYS A 455 6.15 -6.45 -10.60
C LYS A 455 7.60 -6.92 -10.49
N SER A 456 7.92 -8.06 -11.02
CA SER A 456 9.26 -8.66 -11.07
C SER A 456 9.88 -8.68 -12.46
N SER A 457 9.17 -8.18 -13.47
CA SER A 457 9.75 -8.06 -14.81
C SER A 457 11.01 -7.20 -14.80
N HIS A 458 11.85 -7.39 -15.82
CA HIS A 458 13.09 -6.62 -15.99
C HIS A 458 12.82 -5.10 -15.87
N ALA A 459 11.77 -4.58 -16.54
CA ALA A 459 11.38 -3.18 -16.43
C ALA A 459 11.14 -2.76 -14.96
N ALA A 460 10.39 -3.56 -14.21
CA ALA A 460 10.03 -3.27 -12.83
C ALA A 460 11.23 -3.26 -11.88
N ILE A 461 12.10 -4.25 -12.01
CA ILE A 461 13.28 -4.41 -11.13
C ILE A 461 14.30 -3.31 -11.38
N VAL A 462 14.61 -3.04 -12.64
CA VAL A 462 15.59 -2.04 -13.02
C VAL A 462 15.10 -0.64 -12.66
N SER A 463 13.87 -0.30 -13.01
CA SER A 463 13.28 1.01 -12.67
C SER A 463 13.25 1.25 -11.17
N ARG A 464 12.88 0.23 -10.38
CA ARG A 464 12.86 0.31 -8.91
C ARG A 464 14.26 0.47 -8.33
N GLY A 465 15.26 -0.19 -8.91
CA GLY A 465 16.67 -0.02 -8.54
C GLY A 465 17.19 1.39 -8.81
N MET A 466 16.68 2.05 -9.85
CA MET A 466 17.04 3.42 -10.25
C MET A 466 16.13 4.48 -9.61
N GLY A 467 15.07 4.11 -8.89
CA GLY A 467 14.08 5.04 -8.35
C GLY A 467 13.25 5.76 -9.40
N LYS A 468 13.10 5.19 -10.61
CA LYS A 468 12.32 5.76 -11.69
C LYS A 468 10.90 5.21 -11.72
N PRO A 469 9.86 6.03 -11.94
CA PRO A 469 8.49 5.58 -12.07
C PRO A 469 8.34 4.53 -13.17
N CYS A 470 7.60 3.46 -12.86
CA CYS A 470 7.40 2.38 -13.83
C CYS A 470 6.00 1.77 -13.71
N ILE A 471 5.35 1.59 -14.85
CA ILE A 471 4.11 0.84 -14.99
C ILE A 471 4.37 -0.32 -15.96
N VAL A 472 3.98 -1.52 -15.55
CA VAL A 472 4.13 -2.72 -16.38
C VAL A 472 2.78 -3.43 -16.53
N GLY A 473 2.69 -4.35 -17.50
CA GLY A 473 1.49 -5.17 -17.68
C GLY A 473 0.23 -4.33 -17.89
N CYS A 474 0.25 -3.49 -18.91
CA CYS A 474 -0.86 -2.64 -19.34
C CYS A 474 -1.62 -3.33 -20.47
N PRO A 475 -2.61 -4.22 -20.22
CA PRO A 475 -3.16 -5.11 -21.25
C PRO A 475 -3.94 -4.36 -22.33
N GLU A 476 -4.47 -3.17 -22.00
CA GLU A 476 -5.16 -2.34 -22.97
C GLU A 476 -4.19 -1.67 -23.96
N LEU A 477 -2.91 -1.53 -23.61
CA LEU A 477 -1.92 -0.85 -24.45
C LEU A 477 -1.37 -1.78 -25.53
N LYS A 478 -1.74 -1.57 -26.76
CA LYS A 478 -1.23 -2.26 -27.94
C LYS A 478 -0.23 -1.36 -28.67
N ILE A 479 0.99 -1.84 -28.88
CA ILE A 479 2.07 -1.08 -29.53
C ILE A 479 2.30 -1.61 -30.93
N ASP A 480 2.31 -0.71 -31.89
CA ASP A 480 2.67 -0.93 -33.30
C ASP A 480 4.00 -0.18 -33.57
N TYR A 481 5.10 -0.94 -33.61
CA TYR A 481 6.44 -0.36 -33.82
C TYR A 481 6.66 0.15 -35.23
N ASP A 482 5.99 -0.43 -36.26
CA ASP A 482 6.13 0.00 -37.65
C ASP A 482 5.54 1.39 -37.87
N LYS A 483 4.48 1.71 -37.12
CA LYS A 483 3.82 3.03 -37.18
C LYS A 483 4.24 3.97 -36.06
N ASN A 484 5.06 3.49 -35.12
CA ASN A 484 5.44 4.24 -33.89
C ASN A 484 4.22 4.80 -33.15
N ILE A 485 3.23 3.93 -32.84
CA ILE A 485 2.02 4.30 -32.12
C ILE A 485 1.69 3.30 -31.01
N GLY A 486 1.04 3.81 -29.94
CA GLY A 486 0.40 3.01 -28.90
C GLY A 486 -1.10 3.28 -28.88
N MET A 487 -1.91 2.23 -28.79
CA MET A 487 -3.38 2.33 -28.73
C MET A 487 -3.92 1.71 -27.46
N ALA A 488 -4.79 2.44 -26.75
CA ALA A 488 -5.49 1.94 -25.57
C ALA A 488 -6.86 2.63 -25.41
N ASN A 489 -7.90 1.87 -25.08
CA ASN A 489 -9.25 2.38 -24.80
C ASN A 489 -9.80 3.34 -25.88
N GLY A 490 -9.55 3.03 -27.17
CA GLY A 490 -9.99 3.85 -28.32
C GLY A 490 -9.19 5.14 -28.52
N MET A 491 -8.15 5.38 -27.72
CA MET A 491 -7.23 6.53 -27.85
C MET A 491 -5.90 6.06 -28.43
N THR A 492 -5.22 6.94 -29.16
CA THR A 492 -3.92 6.68 -29.79
C THR A 492 -2.90 7.70 -29.29
N ILE A 493 -1.73 7.22 -28.90
CA ILE A 493 -0.54 8.03 -28.66
C ILE A 493 0.50 7.75 -29.74
N LYS A 494 1.15 8.80 -30.21
CA LYS A 494 2.22 8.73 -31.22
C LYS A 494 3.55 9.03 -30.58
N GLU A 495 4.61 8.61 -31.23
CA GLU A 495 5.94 9.02 -30.85
C GLU A 495 6.07 10.55 -30.83
N GLY A 496 6.59 11.10 -29.73
CA GLY A 496 6.66 12.54 -29.49
C GLY A 496 5.48 13.15 -28.74
N ASP A 497 4.34 12.44 -28.62
CA ASP A 497 3.23 12.87 -27.76
C ASP A 497 3.66 12.87 -26.29
N THR A 498 3.10 13.77 -25.51
CA THR A 498 3.40 13.82 -24.07
C THR A 498 2.41 12.98 -23.29
N ILE A 499 2.90 12.14 -22.39
CA ILE A 499 2.12 11.40 -21.41
C ILE A 499 2.65 11.62 -19.99
N THR A 500 1.80 11.38 -19.02
CA THR A 500 2.18 11.31 -17.59
C THR A 500 1.84 9.94 -17.06
N ILE A 501 2.80 9.31 -16.37
CA ILE A 501 2.62 8.03 -15.71
C ILE A 501 2.67 8.21 -14.19
N ASP A 502 1.80 7.51 -13.46
CA ASP A 502 1.86 7.34 -12.02
C ASP A 502 2.20 5.90 -11.68
N GLY A 503 3.46 5.66 -11.42
CA GLY A 503 3.96 4.35 -11.03
C GLY A 503 3.53 3.90 -9.63
N SER A 504 2.91 4.78 -8.82
CA SER A 504 2.34 4.43 -7.52
C SER A 504 0.94 3.82 -7.64
N GLU A 505 0.11 4.36 -8.56
CA GLU A 505 -1.27 3.92 -8.79
C GLU A 505 -1.44 3.07 -10.05
N GLY A 506 -0.41 3.02 -10.91
CA GLY A 506 -0.43 2.29 -12.17
C GLY A 506 -1.24 2.97 -13.27
N THR A 507 -1.46 4.29 -13.20
CA THR A 507 -2.29 5.02 -14.14
C THR A 507 -1.47 5.83 -15.16
N VAL A 508 -1.94 5.86 -16.41
CA VAL A 508 -1.32 6.58 -17.51
C VAL A 508 -2.29 7.64 -18.02
N PHE A 509 -1.83 8.87 -18.18
CA PHE A 509 -2.63 10.01 -18.65
C PHE A 509 -2.04 10.61 -19.92
N ILE A 510 -2.90 11.12 -20.81
CA ILE A 510 -2.47 11.89 -21.98
C ILE A 510 -2.19 13.32 -21.54
N GLY A 511 -1.03 13.86 -21.92
CA GLY A 511 -0.61 15.22 -21.58
C GLY A 511 0.34 15.29 -20.40
N GLN A 512 0.82 16.52 -20.11
CA GLN A 512 1.75 16.81 -19.02
C GLN A 512 1.03 17.27 -17.77
N ILE A 513 0.84 16.37 -16.82
CA ILE A 513 0.33 16.73 -15.49
C ILE A 513 1.51 17.30 -14.66
N PRO A 514 1.34 18.44 -14.00
CA PRO A 514 2.37 18.98 -13.10
C PRO A 514 2.72 17.94 -12.01
N THR A 515 4.01 17.77 -11.77
CA THR A 515 4.51 16.88 -10.72
C THR A 515 5.08 17.68 -9.55
N ILE A 516 4.89 17.16 -8.33
CA ILE A 516 5.38 17.75 -7.09
C ILE A 516 6.62 16.97 -6.67
N GLU A 517 7.74 17.67 -6.49
CA GLU A 517 8.99 17.06 -6.00
C GLU A 517 8.83 16.54 -4.57
N PRO A 518 9.46 15.39 -4.25
CA PRO A 518 9.47 14.87 -2.90
C PRO A 518 10.18 15.84 -1.96
N LYS A 519 9.48 16.26 -0.92
CA LYS A 519 10.07 17.12 0.14
C LYS A 519 10.27 16.29 1.39
N VAL A 520 11.52 15.95 1.68
CA VAL A 520 11.90 15.44 3.01
C VAL A 520 11.72 16.59 4.00
N THR A 521 10.62 16.54 4.76
CA THR A 521 10.31 17.60 5.73
C THR A 521 11.07 17.37 7.03
N LYS A 522 11.29 18.44 7.81
CA LYS A 522 11.87 18.33 9.16
C LYS A 522 11.10 17.38 10.08
N ASP A 523 9.80 17.28 9.90
CA ASP A 523 8.96 16.37 10.67
C ASP A 523 9.21 14.90 10.25
N PHE A 524 9.45 14.64 8.96
CA PHE A 524 9.84 13.30 8.50
C PHE A 524 11.24 12.91 9.00
N GLU A 525 12.21 13.83 8.96
CA GLU A 525 13.53 13.60 9.57
C GLU A 525 13.43 13.29 11.06
N GLN A 526 12.50 13.95 11.77
CA GLN A 526 12.27 13.69 13.18
C GLN A 526 11.69 12.29 13.45
N ILE A 527 10.79 11.80 12.58
CA ILE A 527 10.28 10.42 12.64
C ILE A 527 11.41 9.42 12.42
N LEU A 528 12.28 9.65 11.45
CA LEU A 528 13.45 8.80 11.19
C LEU A 528 14.42 8.80 12.36
N ASP A 529 14.72 9.96 12.96
CA ASP A 529 15.60 10.06 14.14
C ASP A 529 15.05 9.26 15.33
N TRP A 530 13.76 9.38 15.62
CA TRP A 530 13.13 8.58 16.68
C TRP A 530 13.19 7.08 16.35
N SER A 531 12.93 6.71 15.11
CA SER A 531 12.98 5.31 14.65
C SER A 531 14.38 4.72 14.76
N GLN A 532 15.41 5.46 14.35
CA GLN A 532 16.82 5.05 14.48
C GLN A 532 17.24 4.75 15.91
N LYS A 533 16.70 5.51 16.88
CA LYS A 533 17.00 5.34 18.32
C LYS A 533 16.27 4.16 18.96
N ILE A 534 15.12 3.76 18.40
CA ILE A 534 14.26 2.72 18.97
C ILE A 534 14.53 1.35 18.35
N LYS A 535 14.80 1.31 17.04
CA LYS A 535 15.01 0.05 16.33
C LYS A 535 16.21 -0.72 16.88
N THR A 536 16.13 -2.04 16.91
CA THR A 536 17.22 -2.95 17.26
C THR A 536 17.74 -3.72 16.06
N LEU A 537 16.93 -3.87 15.01
CA LEU A 537 17.31 -4.53 13.76
C LEU A 537 18.17 -3.59 12.90
N GLY A 538 19.30 -4.07 12.41
CA GLY A 538 20.16 -3.33 11.48
C GLY A 538 19.44 -3.08 10.15
N ILE A 539 19.64 -1.91 9.55
CA ILE A 539 19.13 -1.60 8.21
C ILE A 539 20.31 -1.32 7.31
N ARG A 540 20.50 -2.19 6.31
CA ARG A 540 21.50 -2.07 5.24
C ARG A 540 20.82 -1.83 3.90
N ALA A 541 21.60 -1.45 2.89
CA ALA A 541 21.10 -1.21 1.54
C ALA A 541 21.53 -2.31 0.56
N ASN A 542 20.70 -2.51 -0.46
CA ASN A 542 21.09 -3.15 -1.70
C ASN A 542 21.58 -2.04 -2.63
N ALA A 543 22.89 -1.91 -2.83
CA ALA A 543 23.48 -0.86 -3.65
C ALA A 543 24.69 -1.41 -4.39
N ASP A 544 24.68 -1.21 -5.72
CA ASP A 544 25.63 -1.80 -6.65
C ASP A 544 26.54 -0.73 -7.29
N THR A 545 26.28 0.56 -7.00
CA THR A 545 27.01 1.73 -7.51
C THR A 545 27.40 2.69 -6.39
N PRO A 546 28.45 3.50 -6.58
CA PRO A 546 28.84 4.56 -5.62
C PRO A 546 27.72 5.54 -5.28
N ASP A 547 26.98 6.00 -6.29
CA ASP A 547 25.84 6.93 -6.10
C ASP A 547 24.71 6.29 -5.30
N GLY A 548 24.40 5.01 -5.58
CA GLY A 548 23.46 4.23 -4.79
C GLY A 548 23.88 4.08 -3.33
N ALA A 549 25.16 3.89 -3.07
CA ALA A 549 25.74 3.82 -1.73
C ALA A 549 25.63 5.15 -0.98
N VAL A 550 25.95 6.28 -1.65
CA VAL A 550 25.82 7.63 -1.09
C VAL A 550 24.34 7.93 -0.77
N LEU A 551 23.43 7.61 -1.68
CA LEU A 551 22.00 7.81 -1.48
C LEU A 551 21.47 6.98 -0.30
N ALA A 552 21.86 5.71 -0.22
CA ALA A 552 21.49 4.83 0.86
C ALA A 552 21.96 5.35 2.23
N ARG A 553 23.20 5.84 2.29
CA ARG A 553 23.75 6.47 3.50
C ARG A 553 22.99 7.74 3.89
N LYS A 554 22.64 8.57 2.91
CA LYS A 554 21.80 9.76 3.13
C LYS A 554 20.43 9.40 3.72
N PHE A 555 19.84 8.30 3.31
CA PHE A 555 18.57 7.78 3.86
C PHE A 555 18.73 7.04 5.19
N GLY A 556 19.95 6.90 5.71
CA GLY A 556 20.23 6.36 7.03
C GLY A 556 20.58 4.88 7.08
N ALA A 557 20.92 4.25 5.96
CA ALA A 557 21.49 2.89 5.93
C ALA A 557 22.82 2.84 6.67
N LYS A 558 23.04 1.76 7.42
CA LYS A 558 24.28 1.49 8.16
C LYS A 558 25.02 0.29 7.56
N GLY A 559 25.31 0.36 6.27
CA GLY A 559 26.02 -0.65 5.51
C GLY A 559 25.31 -1.03 4.21
N ILE A 560 25.98 -1.88 3.44
CA ILE A 560 25.43 -2.56 2.27
C ILE A 560 25.32 -4.06 2.62
N GLY A 561 24.09 -4.60 2.53
CA GLY A 561 23.84 -6.02 2.74
C GLY A 561 23.89 -6.84 1.46
N LEU A 562 23.85 -6.19 0.30
CA LEU A 562 24.04 -6.80 -1.00
C LEU A 562 24.60 -5.78 -1.99
N CYS A 563 25.81 -6.05 -2.47
CA CYS A 563 26.41 -5.43 -3.65
C CYS A 563 26.56 -6.53 -4.70
N ARG A 564 25.86 -6.39 -5.82
CA ARG A 564 25.86 -7.35 -6.94
C ARG A 564 26.96 -6.97 -7.92
N THR A 565 27.95 -7.83 -8.05
CA THR A 565 29.12 -7.55 -8.90
C THR A 565 28.80 -7.59 -10.40
N GLU A 566 27.80 -8.35 -10.81
CA GLU A 566 27.35 -8.41 -12.19
C GLU A 566 26.85 -7.05 -12.73
N ARG A 567 26.21 -6.25 -11.91
CA ARG A 567 25.70 -4.94 -12.32
C ARG A 567 26.79 -3.91 -12.61
N MET A 568 28.00 -4.15 -12.10
CA MET A 568 29.15 -3.29 -12.39
C MET A 568 29.62 -3.43 -13.85
N PHE A 569 29.18 -4.48 -14.56
CA PHE A 569 29.53 -4.72 -15.97
C PHE A 569 28.52 -4.13 -16.97
N ASN A 570 27.39 -3.57 -16.53
CA ASN A 570 26.34 -3.07 -17.43
C ASN A 570 26.71 -1.78 -18.20
N GLY A 571 27.87 -1.18 -18.00
CA GLY A 571 28.33 -0.05 -18.81
C GLY A 571 28.74 -0.52 -20.22
N SER A 572 28.47 0.29 -21.25
CA SER A 572 28.71 -0.06 -22.68
C SER A 572 30.09 -0.61 -22.96
N ASP A 573 31.14 -0.01 -22.38
CA ASP A 573 32.53 -0.43 -22.58
C ASP A 573 32.89 -1.69 -21.78
N ARG A 574 32.18 -1.95 -20.69
CA ARG A 574 32.44 -3.07 -19.78
C ARG A 574 31.76 -4.34 -20.23
N ILE A 575 30.55 -4.25 -20.76
CA ILE A 575 29.80 -5.40 -21.25
C ILE A 575 30.53 -6.06 -22.41
N ASN A 576 31.12 -5.29 -23.31
CA ASN A 576 31.90 -5.81 -24.42
C ASN A 576 33.10 -6.62 -23.93
N LEU A 577 33.85 -6.12 -22.94
CA LEU A 577 34.94 -6.88 -22.31
C LEU A 577 34.45 -8.16 -21.62
N PHE A 578 33.26 -8.11 -21.01
CA PHE A 578 32.68 -9.29 -20.37
C PHE A 578 32.25 -10.34 -21.41
N VAL A 579 31.67 -9.92 -22.53
CA VAL A 579 31.36 -10.77 -23.67
C VAL A 579 32.65 -11.38 -24.24
N GLU A 580 33.70 -10.61 -24.47
CA GLU A 580 35.03 -11.12 -24.89
C GLU A 580 35.54 -12.17 -23.93
N MET A 581 35.39 -11.99 -22.63
CA MET A 581 35.79 -12.96 -21.61
C MET A 581 35.03 -14.29 -21.74
N ILE A 582 33.70 -14.22 -22.01
CA ILE A 582 32.85 -15.41 -22.21
C ILE A 582 33.23 -16.13 -23.52
N MET A 583 33.60 -15.37 -24.55
CA MET A 583 34.00 -15.90 -25.88
C MET A 583 35.41 -16.48 -25.92
N ALA A 584 36.26 -16.18 -24.91
CA ALA A 584 37.65 -16.66 -24.88
C ALA A 584 37.73 -18.19 -24.90
N GLU A 585 38.46 -18.73 -25.83
CA GLU A 585 38.58 -20.19 -26.06
C GLU A 585 39.44 -20.90 -25.02
N ASN A 586 40.39 -20.17 -24.43
CA ASN A 586 41.35 -20.74 -23.47
C ASN A 586 41.57 -19.85 -22.24
N ILE A 587 42.14 -20.42 -21.18
CA ILE A 587 42.43 -19.75 -19.92
C ILE A 587 43.39 -18.56 -20.08
N GLU A 588 44.36 -18.62 -20.98
CA GLU A 588 45.33 -17.52 -21.17
C GLU A 588 44.68 -16.26 -21.73
N GLU A 589 43.85 -16.43 -22.75
CA GLU A 589 43.05 -15.30 -23.30
C GLU A 589 42.12 -14.72 -22.26
N ARG A 590 41.34 -15.59 -21.60
CA ARG A 590 40.42 -15.21 -20.56
C ARG A 590 41.11 -14.43 -19.44
N SER A 591 42.28 -14.91 -19.00
CA SER A 591 43.06 -14.26 -17.93
C SER A 591 43.52 -12.85 -18.30
N LYS A 592 43.89 -12.63 -19.59
CA LYS A 592 44.25 -11.26 -20.06
C LYS A 592 43.07 -10.28 -19.96
N ILE A 593 41.88 -10.75 -20.32
CA ILE A 593 40.64 -9.92 -20.24
C ILE A 593 40.24 -9.69 -18.79
N LEU A 594 40.28 -10.76 -17.98
CA LEU A 594 39.99 -10.70 -16.56
C LEU A 594 40.90 -9.73 -15.80
N LYS A 595 42.17 -9.60 -16.22
CA LYS A 595 43.04 -8.58 -15.61
C LYS A 595 42.57 -7.17 -15.83
N LYS A 596 41.98 -6.84 -16.99
CA LYS A 596 41.39 -5.54 -17.29
C LYS A 596 40.10 -5.33 -16.47
N LEU A 597 39.20 -6.33 -16.47
CA LEU A 597 37.96 -6.29 -15.68
C LEU A 597 38.23 -6.15 -14.19
N GLY A 598 39.27 -6.87 -13.67
CA GLY A 598 39.66 -6.78 -12.27
C GLY A 598 40.12 -5.37 -11.84
N GLN A 599 40.78 -4.62 -12.73
CA GLN A 599 41.17 -3.23 -12.46
C GLN A 599 39.94 -2.34 -12.37
N LEU A 600 38.97 -2.53 -13.24
CA LEU A 600 37.70 -1.76 -13.23
C LEU A 600 36.90 -2.05 -11.95
N GLN A 601 36.71 -3.33 -11.61
CA GLN A 601 36.02 -3.71 -10.38
C GLN A 601 36.72 -3.23 -9.10
N LYS A 602 38.09 -3.29 -9.09
CA LYS A 602 38.85 -2.74 -7.96
C LYS A 602 38.51 -1.26 -7.75
N SER A 603 38.44 -0.47 -8.82
CA SER A 603 38.06 0.95 -8.74
C SER A 603 36.64 1.14 -8.17
N ASP A 604 35.67 0.35 -8.65
CA ASP A 604 34.30 0.41 -8.17
C ASP A 604 34.22 0.05 -6.68
N PHE A 605 34.92 -1.00 -6.25
CA PHE A 605 34.97 -1.39 -4.83
C PHE A 605 35.59 -0.29 -3.96
N ILE A 606 36.63 0.40 -4.42
CA ILE A 606 37.25 1.51 -3.70
C ILE A 606 36.20 2.61 -3.47
N GLU A 607 35.44 2.98 -4.49
CA GLU A 607 34.48 4.06 -4.40
C GLU A 607 33.28 3.68 -3.52
N ILE A 608 32.72 2.47 -3.66
CA ILE A 608 31.62 1.99 -2.82
C ILE A 608 32.04 1.88 -1.35
N LEU A 609 33.22 1.27 -1.08
CA LEU A 609 33.74 1.14 0.27
C LEU A 609 34.05 2.49 0.92
N LYS A 610 34.55 3.47 0.14
CA LYS A 610 34.74 4.85 0.59
C LYS A 610 33.43 5.56 0.92
N ALA A 611 32.39 5.38 0.06
CA ALA A 611 31.07 5.94 0.31
C ALA A 611 30.46 5.38 1.61
N MET A 612 30.80 4.14 1.96
CA MET A 612 30.33 3.43 3.18
C MET A 612 31.37 3.38 4.30
N GLU A 613 32.31 4.30 4.34
CA GLU A 613 33.34 4.32 5.39
C GLU A 613 32.75 4.13 6.79
N GLY A 614 33.32 3.17 7.55
CA GLY A 614 32.91 2.81 8.90
C GLY A 614 31.77 1.79 8.98
N TYR A 615 31.23 1.34 7.85
CA TYR A 615 30.14 0.36 7.77
C TYR A 615 30.51 -0.86 6.94
N GLU A 616 29.86 -1.99 7.21
CA GLU A 616 30.06 -3.24 6.46
C GLU A 616 29.47 -3.11 5.04
N VAL A 617 30.20 -3.69 4.07
CA VAL A 617 29.79 -3.80 2.67
C VAL A 617 29.90 -5.26 2.25
N THR A 618 28.75 -5.92 2.07
CA THR A 618 28.68 -7.32 1.64
C THR A 618 28.68 -7.39 0.12
N ILE A 619 29.77 -7.89 -0.44
CA ILE A 619 30.03 -8.03 -1.87
C ILE A 619 29.70 -9.46 -2.27
N ARG A 620 28.66 -9.66 -3.08
CA ARG A 620 28.32 -10.95 -3.67
C ARG A 620 29.15 -11.18 -4.92
N LEU A 621 29.87 -12.30 -5.00
CA LEU A 621 30.56 -12.67 -6.22
C LEU A 621 29.57 -12.96 -7.35
N LEU A 622 30.07 -13.02 -8.58
CA LEU A 622 29.27 -13.22 -9.79
C LEU A 622 28.24 -14.34 -9.63
N ASP A 623 26.97 -14.02 -9.88
CA ASP A 623 25.86 -14.95 -9.68
C ASP A 623 25.15 -15.39 -10.97
N PRO A 624 24.79 -14.51 -11.94
CA PRO A 624 24.03 -14.93 -13.11
C PRO A 624 24.76 -15.93 -13.99
N PRO A 625 24.04 -16.75 -14.76
CA PRO A 625 24.61 -17.57 -15.80
C PRO A 625 25.33 -16.73 -16.87
N LEU A 626 26.39 -17.26 -17.45
CA LEU A 626 27.19 -16.50 -18.42
C LEU A 626 26.41 -16.13 -19.69
N HIS A 627 25.42 -16.91 -20.09
CA HIS A 627 24.62 -16.62 -21.30
C HIS A 627 23.77 -15.37 -21.17
N GLU A 628 23.41 -14.92 -19.94
CA GLU A 628 22.65 -13.68 -19.71
C GLU A 628 23.39 -12.41 -20.15
N PHE A 629 24.73 -12.50 -20.30
CA PHE A 629 25.54 -11.38 -20.78
C PHE A 629 25.76 -11.39 -22.30
N LEU A 630 25.32 -12.45 -22.98
CA LEU A 630 25.40 -12.55 -24.42
C LEU A 630 24.14 -11.99 -25.08
N PRO A 631 24.27 -11.46 -26.32
CA PRO A 631 23.11 -11.00 -27.06
C PRO A 631 22.12 -12.14 -27.31
N ASN A 632 20.81 -11.79 -27.40
CA ASN A 632 19.75 -12.76 -27.59
C ASN A 632 19.95 -13.53 -28.90
N PRO A 633 19.86 -14.89 -28.91
CA PRO A 633 20.01 -15.71 -30.10
C PRO A 633 19.09 -15.33 -31.25
N GLU A 634 17.85 -14.94 -31.00
CA GLU A 634 16.89 -14.53 -32.02
C GLU A 634 17.32 -13.22 -32.70
N GLU A 635 17.76 -12.23 -31.93
CA GLU A 635 18.27 -10.95 -32.43
C GLU A 635 19.57 -11.13 -33.25
N LEU A 636 20.42 -12.05 -32.79
CA LEU A 636 21.63 -12.41 -33.56
C LEU A 636 21.30 -13.03 -34.91
N VAL A 637 20.27 -13.89 -34.97
CA VAL A 637 19.81 -14.46 -36.25
C VAL A 637 19.33 -13.36 -37.19
N GLU A 638 18.49 -12.43 -36.71
CA GLU A 638 18.05 -11.30 -37.54
C GLU A 638 19.22 -10.40 -37.97
N LYS A 639 20.16 -10.12 -37.08
CA LYS A 639 21.36 -9.33 -37.38
C LYS A 639 22.22 -10.02 -38.48
N ILE A 640 22.42 -11.31 -38.36
CA ILE A 640 23.19 -12.12 -39.35
C ILE A 640 22.50 -12.05 -40.71
N GLN A 641 21.18 -12.20 -40.77
CA GLN A 641 20.42 -12.11 -42.01
C GLN A 641 20.56 -10.72 -42.67
N LYS A 642 20.46 -9.66 -41.87
CA LYS A 642 20.65 -8.27 -42.35
C LYS A 642 22.05 -8.04 -42.87
N LEU A 643 23.08 -8.48 -42.13
CA LEU A 643 24.49 -8.35 -42.52
C LEU A 643 24.80 -9.10 -43.82
N LYS A 644 24.30 -10.32 -43.95
CA LYS A 644 24.44 -11.10 -45.20
C LYS A 644 23.73 -10.41 -46.40
N ALA A 645 22.56 -9.83 -46.18
CA ALA A 645 21.80 -9.11 -47.23
C ALA A 645 22.54 -7.87 -47.74
N ILE A 646 23.30 -7.19 -46.91
CA ILE A 646 24.13 -6.02 -47.31
C ILE A 646 25.56 -6.39 -47.72
N GLY A 647 25.90 -7.69 -47.78
CA GLY A 647 27.22 -8.18 -48.21
C GLY A 647 28.35 -8.04 -47.20
N ASN A 648 28.04 -7.75 -45.93
CA ASN A 648 29.07 -7.66 -44.85
C ASN A 648 29.36 -9.02 -44.24
N ALA A 649 30.12 -9.85 -44.96
CA ALA A 649 30.42 -11.23 -44.58
C ALA A 649 31.23 -11.30 -43.26
N ASN A 650 32.23 -10.44 -43.07
CA ASN A 650 33.09 -10.48 -41.88
C ASN A 650 32.33 -10.30 -40.55
N GLU A 651 31.41 -9.30 -40.52
CA GLU A 651 30.60 -9.08 -39.34
C GLU A 651 29.54 -10.19 -39.17
N ALA A 652 29.00 -10.73 -40.26
CA ALA A 652 28.10 -11.86 -40.21
C ALA A 652 28.77 -13.11 -39.64
N ASP A 653 30.00 -13.45 -40.02
CA ASP A 653 30.76 -14.57 -39.47
C ASP A 653 31.06 -14.39 -37.99
N GLN A 654 31.41 -13.18 -37.56
CA GLN A 654 31.63 -12.89 -36.14
C GLN A 654 30.33 -13.04 -35.33
N ALA A 655 29.21 -12.57 -35.87
CA ALA A 655 27.91 -12.72 -35.21
C ALA A 655 27.48 -14.22 -35.16
N GLU A 656 27.83 -15.03 -36.14
CA GLU A 656 27.60 -16.49 -36.12
C GLU A 656 28.39 -17.20 -35.01
N ILE A 657 29.65 -16.81 -34.77
CA ILE A 657 30.43 -17.32 -33.65
C ILE A 657 29.81 -17.02 -32.32
N VAL A 658 29.35 -15.78 -32.13
CA VAL A 658 28.62 -15.36 -30.93
C VAL A 658 27.31 -16.12 -30.75
N LEU A 659 26.55 -16.29 -31.85
CA LEU A 659 25.30 -17.06 -31.86
C LEU A 659 25.52 -18.53 -31.48
N LYS A 660 26.56 -19.15 -32.01
CA LYS A 660 26.94 -20.52 -31.66
C LYS A 660 27.22 -20.62 -30.16
N ARG A 661 28.03 -19.72 -29.60
CA ARG A 661 28.39 -19.71 -28.19
C ARG A 661 27.17 -19.42 -27.29
N ALA A 662 26.31 -18.49 -27.67
CA ALA A 662 25.08 -18.21 -26.96
C ALA A 662 24.18 -19.45 -26.87
N LYS A 663 24.02 -20.18 -27.97
CA LYS A 663 23.27 -21.45 -28.01
C LYS A 663 23.91 -22.56 -27.18
N GLU A 664 25.22 -22.67 -27.15
CA GLU A 664 25.95 -23.67 -26.34
C GLU A 664 25.76 -23.41 -24.83
N LEU A 665 25.70 -22.14 -24.42
CA LEU A 665 25.56 -21.72 -23.02
C LEU A 665 24.12 -21.58 -22.58
N ALA A 666 23.14 -21.54 -23.54
CA ALA A 666 21.75 -21.39 -23.23
C ALA A 666 21.22 -22.53 -22.35
N GLU A 667 20.46 -22.18 -21.34
CA GLU A 667 19.89 -23.12 -20.37
C GLU A 667 18.36 -23.10 -20.43
N ILE A 668 17.74 -24.27 -20.26
CA ILE A 668 16.27 -24.40 -20.21
C ILE A 668 15.74 -23.77 -18.92
N ASN A 669 16.47 -23.89 -17.82
CA ASN A 669 16.13 -23.28 -16.53
C ASN A 669 17.36 -22.59 -15.91
N PRO A 670 17.60 -21.33 -16.25
CA PRO A 670 18.74 -20.56 -15.75
C PRO A 670 18.77 -20.44 -14.22
N MET A 671 17.60 -20.48 -13.58
CA MET A 671 17.49 -20.38 -12.12
C MET A 671 18.17 -21.55 -11.38
N MET A 672 18.12 -22.76 -11.97
CA MET A 672 18.68 -23.98 -11.39
C MET A 672 19.95 -24.43 -12.13
N GLY A 673 20.46 -23.64 -13.06
CA GLY A 673 21.53 -24.00 -13.98
C GLY A 673 22.94 -23.68 -13.51
N HIS A 674 23.80 -23.36 -14.48
CA HIS A 674 25.22 -23.09 -14.31
C HIS A 674 25.46 -21.62 -13.93
N ARG A 675 25.20 -21.28 -12.68
CA ARG A 675 25.34 -19.94 -12.12
C ARG A 675 26.02 -19.97 -10.74
N GLY A 676 26.36 -18.80 -10.22
CA GLY A 676 26.89 -18.60 -8.87
C GLY A 676 28.14 -19.39 -8.60
N VAL A 677 28.20 -20.11 -7.47
CA VAL A 677 29.36 -20.92 -7.08
C VAL A 677 29.75 -21.97 -8.14
N ARG A 678 28.77 -22.47 -8.92
CA ARG A 678 29.05 -23.48 -9.97
C ARG A 678 29.93 -22.89 -11.06
N VAL A 679 29.68 -21.63 -11.48
CA VAL A 679 30.56 -20.87 -12.38
C VAL A 679 31.91 -20.64 -11.72
N GLY A 680 31.93 -20.24 -10.45
CA GLY A 680 33.18 -20.02 -9.71
C GLY A 680 34.03 -21.26 -9.50
N ILE A 681 33.46 -22.46 -9.63
CA ILE A 681 34.22 -23.74 -9.59
C ILE A 681 34.70 -24.15 -10.98
N THR A 682 33.89 -23.99 -12.00
CA THR A 682 34.22 -24.44 -13.39
C THR A 682 35.09 -23.42 -14.14
N TYR A 683 35.00 -22.13 -13.77
CA TYR A 683 35.81 -21.02 -14.27
C TYR A 683 36.44 -20.28 -13.07
N PRO A 684 37.34 -20.91 -12.30
CA PRO A 684 37.83 -20.38 -11.02
C PRO A 684 38.52 -19.03 -11.15
N GLU A 685 39.13 -18.75 -12.31
CA GLU A 685 39.80 -17.48 -12.58
C GLU A 685 38.89 -16.25 -12.50
N ILE A 686 37.57 -16.44 -12.69
CA ILE A 686 36.58 -15.34 -12.51
C ILE A 686 36.47 -14.95 -11.03
N TYR A 687 36.26 -15.92 -10.15
CA TYR A 687 36.18 -15.68 -8.71
C TYR A 687 37.53 -15.24 -8.11
N GLU A 688 38.66 -15.82 -8.60
CA GLU A 688 40.00 -15.37 -8.20
C GLU A 688 40.18 -13.87 -8.50
N MET A 689 39.84 -13.44 -9.70
CA MET A 689 39.92 -12.05 -10.10
C MET A 689 39.09 -11.14 -9.17
N GLN A 690 37.80 -11.51 -8.89
CA GLN A 690 36.91 -10.72 -8.04
C GLN A 690 37.43 -10.66 -6.60
N ILE A 691 37.80 -11.77 -6.00
CA ILE A 691 38.35 -11.85 -4.64
C ILE A 691 39.61 -10.99 -4.57
N ARG A 692 40.53 -11.10 -5.52
CA ARG A 692 41.75 -10.29 -5.59
C ARG A 692 41.46 -8.79 -5.70
N ALA A 693 40.45 -8.38 -6.50
CA ALA A 693 40.06 -7.00 -6.64
C ALA A 693 39.54 -6.42 -5.31
N VAL A 694 38.77 -7.18 -4.52
CA VAL A 694 38.31 -6.77 -3.18
C VAL A 694 39.51 -6.59 -2.23
N PHE A 695 40.43 -7.53 -2.18
CA PHE A 695 41.63 -7.45 -1.32
C PHE A 695 42.51 -6.25 -1.69
N GLU A 696 42.82 -6.05 -2.98
CA GLU A 696 43.62 -4.91 -3.46
C GLU A 696 42.92 -3.57 -3.21
N ALA A 697 41.59 -3.50 -3.31
CA ALA A 697 40.81 -2.32 -2.93
C ALA A 697 40.95 -2.00 -1.43
N LEU A 698 40.84 -3.00 -0.56
CA LEU A 698 41.05 -2.84 0.89
C LEU A 698 42.46 -2.38 1.23
N VAL A 699 43.47 -2.93 0.56
CA VAL A 699 44.88 -2.47 0.71
C VAL A 699 45.01 -0.99 0.41
N GLU A 700 44.45 -0.55 -0.71
CA GLU A 700 44.57 0.85 -1.13
C GLU A 700 43.85 1.79 -0.14
N LEU A 701 42.66 1.44 0.30
CA LEU A 701 41.91 2.21 1.29
C LEU A 701 42.59 2.23 2.66
N THR A 702 43.19 1.10 3.09
CA THR A 702 43.94 1.03 4.35
C THR A 702 45.15 1.94 4.31
N LYS A 703 45.90 2.01 3.18
CA LYS A 703 47.02 2.96 2.98
C LYS A 703 46.55 4.39 3.05
N LYS A 704 45.31 4.68 2.58
CA LYS A 704 44.67 6.01 2.66
C LYS A 704 44.00 6.29 3.99
N LYS A 705 44.13 5.36 4.98
CA LYS A 705 43.52 5.45 6.33
C LYS A 705 41.99 5.48 6.33
N VAL A 706 41.34 5.01 5.29
CA VAL A 706 39.88 4.86 5.21
C VAL A 706 39.46 3.57 5.91
N LYS A 707 38.50 3.68 6.81
CA LYS A 707 37.95 2.53 7.56
C LYS A 707 36.94 1.74 6.71
N ALA A 708 37.42 0.81 5.90
CA ALA A 708 36.59 -0.04 5.05
C ALA A 708 36.38 -1.43 5.68
N HIS A 709 35.15 -1.95 5.61
CA HIS A 709 34.77 -3.24 6.16
C HIS A 709 34.09 -4.12 5.10
N PRO A 710 34.82 -4.62 4.09
CA PRO A 710 34.24 -5.51 3.08
C PRO A 710 33.96 -6.89 3.67
N GLN A 711 32.89 -7.54 3.16
CA GLN A 711 32.53 -8.92 3.38
C GLN A 711 32.36 -9.58 2.01
N ILE A 712 32.89 -10.80 1.83
CA ILE A 712 32.72 -11.57 0.59
C ILE A 712 31.64 -12.62 0.82
N MET A 713 30.65 -12.65 -0.07
CA MET A 713 29.50 -13.53 -0.02
C MET A 713 29.42 -14.42 -1.26
N ILE A 714 29.37 -15.73 -1.04
CA ILE A 714 29.31 -16.74 -2.11
C ILE A 714 27.83 -17.08 -2.38
N PRO A 715 27.33 -16.86 -3.63
CA PRO A 715 25.96 -17.19 -4.00
C PRO A 715 25.78 -18.67 -4.36
N GLN A 716 24.55 -19.16 -4.37
CA GLN A 716 24.08 -20.45 -4.87
C GLN A 716 24.76 -21.68 -4.23
N ILE A 717 25.27 -21.56 -3.02
CA ILE A 717 25.87 -22.68 -2.28
C ILE A 717 24.82 -23.76 -2.01
N SER A 718 25.13 -24.99 -2.34
CA SER A 718 24.31 -26.17 -2.02
C SER A 718 24.98 -27.13 -1.04
N SER A 719 26.33 -27.08 -0.93
CA SER A 719 27.07 -27.98 -0.06
C SER A 719 28.28 -27.31 0.59
N ILE A 720 28.71 -27.87 1.72
CA ILE A 720 29.95 -27.44 2.41
C ILE A 720 31.19 -27.65 1.55
N ALA A 721 31.20 -28.66 0.67
CA ALA A 721 32.33 -28.95 -0.21
C ALA A 721 32.57 -27.80 -1.22
N GLU A 722 31.48 -27.24 -1.80
CA GLU A 722 31.57 -26.06 -2.69
C GLU A 722 32.14 -24.86 -1.93
N LEU A 723 31.62 -24.59 -0.74
CA LEU A 723 32.06 -23.46 0.08
C LEU A 723 33.54 -23.59 0.48
N ASN A 724 33.96 -24.78 0.88
CA ASN A 724 35.35 -25.06 1.23
C ASN A 724 36.29 -24.96 0.02
N HIS A 725 35.81 -25.31 -1.18
CA HIS A 725 36.60 -25.15 -2.40
C HIS A 725 36.91 -23.66 -2.64
N ILE A 726 35.93 -22.80 -2.61
CA ILE A 726 36.13 -21.34 -2.78
C ILE A 726 36.93 -20.74 -1.61
N LYS A 727 36.74 -21.24 -0.39
CA LYS A 727 37.52 -20.81 0.78
C LYS A 727 39.00 -21.02 0.63
N LYS A 728 39.43 -22.12 0.04
CA LYS A 728 40.86 -22.38 -0.26
C LYS A 728 41.43 -21.29 -1.17
N THR A 729 40.73 -20.98 -2.25
CA THR A 729 41.11 -19.89 -3.17
C THR A 729 41.18 -18.53 -2.44
N TYR A 730 40.18 -18.21 -1.64
CA TYR A 730 40.17 -17.03 -0.80
C TYR A 730 41.42 -16.97 0.12
N ASP A 731 41.75 -18.05 0.82
CA ASP A 731 42.88 -18.10 1.76
C ASP A 731 44.24 -17.96 1.06
N ILE A 732 44.38 -18.51 -0.14
CA ILE A 732 45.57 -18.34 -0.96
C ILE A 732 45.76 -16.86 -1.33
N ILE A 733 44.73 -16.26 -1.91
CA ILE A 733 44.77 -14.85 -2.34
C ILE A 733 45.03 -13.93 -1.15
N LYS A 734 44.38 -14.18 -0.01
CA LYS A 734 44.62 -13.45 1.23
C LYS A 734 46.09 -13.49 1.62
N LYS A 735 46.68 -14.68 1.72
CA LYS A 735 48.09 -14.88 2.10
C LYS A 735 49.05 -14.18 1.13
N GLU A 736 48.81 -14.30 -0.17
CA GLU A 736 49.60 -13.65 -1.22
C GLU A 736 49.54 -12.10 -1.07
N THR A 737 48.34 -11.56 -0.90
CA THR A 737 48.13 -10.12 -0.80
C THR A 737 48.74 -9.56 0.50
N GLU A 738 48.53 -10.24 1.64
CA GLU A 738 49.12 -9.84 2.93
C GLU A 738 50.67 -9.89 2.87
N LYS A 739 51.25 -10.89 2.23
CA LYS A 739 52.70 -11.02 2.04
C LYS A 739 53.24 -9.91 1.13
N LYS A 740 52.58 -9.67 -0.01
CA LYS A 740 52.96 -8.61 -1.00
C LYS A 740 52.94 -7.23 -0.37
N HIS A 741 51.94 -6.90 0.42
CA HIS A 741 51.76 -5.55 0.98
C HIS A 741 52.25 -5.44 2.44
N LYS A 742 52.75 -6.49 3.05
CA LYS A 742 53.25 -6.54 4.44
C LYS A 742 52.24 -6.00 5.47
N MET A 743 50.95 -6.37 5.29
CA MET A 743 49.87 -5.96 6.19
C MET A 743 48.89 -7.10 6.40
N LYS A 744 48.20 -7.12 7.57
CA LYS A 744 47.10 -8.06 7.83
C LYS A 744 45.78 -7.45 7.36
N LEU A 745 44.99 -8.23 6.64
CA LEU A 745 43.72 -7.82 6.08
C LEU A 745 42.58 -8.62 6.70
N LYS A 746 41.51 -7.94 7.07
CA LYS A 746 40.32 -8.59 7.64
C LYS A 746 39.15 -8.39 6.65
N ILE A 747 38.75 -9.48 6.03
CA ILE A 747 37.52 -9.55 5.20
C ILE A 747 36.75 -10.76 5.73
N ASN A 748 35.50 -10.59 6.11
CA ASN A 748 34.67 -11.71 6.51
C ASN A 748 34.23 -12.52 5.28
N PHE A 749 34.28 -13.85 5.41
CA PHE A 749 33.86 -14.77 4.36
C PHE A 749 32.55 -15.44 4.75
N GLY A 750 31.51 -15.32 3.94
CA GLY A 750 30.21 -15.88 4.21
C GLY A 750 29.49 -16.36 2.97
N THR A 751 28.27 -16.78 3.14
CA THR A 751 27.46 -17.31 2.03
C THR A 751 26.04 -16.77 2.03
N MET A 752 25.45 -16.77 0.84
CA MET A 752 24.01 -16.59 0.66
C MET A 752 23.31 -17.94 0.89
N ILE A 753 22.29 -17.91 1.72
CA ILE A 753 21.39 -19.05 1.94
C ILE A 753 20.14 -18.81 1.08
N GLU A 754 20.12 -19.40 -0.08
CA GLU A 754 19.07 -19.19 -1.09
C GLU A 754 18.62 -20.47 -1.79
N VAL A 755 19.42 -21.53 -1.65
CA VAL A 755 19.06 -22.89 -2.05
C VAL A 755 18.43 -23.59 -0.85
N VAL A 756 17.30 -24.28 -1.03
CA VAL A 756 16.59 -24.98 0.06
C VAL A 756 17.52 -25.94 0.80
N ARG A 757 18.36 -26.69 0.09
CA ARG A 757 19.34 -27.59 0.70
C ARG A 757 20.32 -26.86 1.62
N ALA A 758 20.77 -25.64 1.25
CA ALA A 758 21.66 -24.85 2.09
C ALA A 758 21.01 -24.45 3.42
N ALA A 759 19.71 -24.12 3.42
CA ALA A 759 18.99 -23.84 4.66
C ALA A 759 18.88 -25.09 5.57
N LEU A 760 18.67 -26.25 4.99
CA LEU A 760 18.58 -27.53 5.71
C LEU A 760 19.94 -28.01 6.27
N THR A 761 21.05 -27.69 5.59
CA THR A 761 22.42 -28.08 5.98
C THR A 761 23.23 -26.90 6.50
N ALA A 762 22.58 -25.88 7.02
CA ALA A 762 23.20 -24.62 7.47
C ALA A 762 24.21 -24.82 8.62
N GLU A 763 24.06 -25.87 9.42
CA GLU A 763 25.01 -26.25 10.47
C GLU A 763 26.40 -26.56 9.89
N GLU A 764 26.48 -27.39 8.83
CA GLU A 764 27.69 -27.68 8.13
C GLU A 764 28.34 -26.43 7.53
N LEU A 765 27.52 -25.58 6.87
CA LEU A 765 27.99 -24.35 6.25
C LEU A 765 28.58 -23.36 7.26
N ALA A 766 28.00 -23.31 8.47
CA ALA A 766 28.43 -22.43 9.55
C ALA A 766 29.83 -22.77 10.09
N SER A 767 30.33 -23.99 9.83
CA SER A 767 31.73 -24.37 10.18
C SER A 767 32.75 -23.51 9.43
N THR A 768 32.43 -23.09 8.20
CA THR A 768 33.31 -22.32 7.31
C THR A 768 32.85 -20.87 7.18
N ALA A 769 31.51 -20.62 6.99
CA ALA A 769 30.98 -19.30 6.83
C ALA A 769 31.00 -18.50 8.16
N GLU A 770 31.40 -17.24 8.10
CA GLU A 770 31.41 -16.31 9.25
C GLU A 770 30.10 -15.54 9.37
N PHE A 771 29.30 -15.45 8.31
CA PHE A 771 27.97 -14.83 8.29
C PHE A 771 27.06 -15.52 7.26
N PHE A 772 25.76 -15.38 7.45
CA PHE A 772 24.73 -15.79 6.51
C PHE A 772 23.91 -14.60 6.04
N SER A 773 23.55 -14.58 4.76
CA SER A 773 22.54 -13.69 4.21
C SER A 773 21.50 -14.50 3.43
N PHE A 774 20.22 -14.46 3.82
CA PHE A 774 19.18 -15.17 3.10
C PHE A 774 18.82 -14.42 1.81
N GLY A 775 19.04 -15.08 0.66
CA GLY A 775 18.57 -14.63 -0.66
C GLY A 775 17.11 -15.04 -0.84
N THR A 776 16.21 -14.27 -0.24
CA THR A 776 14.79 -14.66 -0.12
C THR A 776 14.05 -14.72 -1.44
N ASN A 777 14.54 -14.10 -2.52
CA ASN A 777 13.95 -14.26 -3.86
C ASN A 777 14.08 -15.71 -4.33
N ASP A 778 15.33 -16.22 -4.41
CA ASP A 778 15.59 -17.59 -4.89
C ASP A 778 15.10 -18.65 -3.89
N LEU A 779 15.23 -18.38 -2.59
CA LEU A 779 14.69 -19.28 -1.56
C LEU A 779 13.16 -19.44 -1.69
N THR A 780 12.44 -18.37 -2.01
CA THR A 780 11.00 -18.43 -2.26
C THR A 780 10.70 -19.24 -3.52
N GLN A 781 11.43 -19.00 -4.62
CA GLN A 781 11.25 -19.77 -5.85
C GLN A 781 11.48 -21.27 -5.61
N GLY A 782 12.56 -21.61 -4.91
CA GLY A 782 12.88 -23.00 -4.59
C GLY A 782 11.87 -23.66 -3.64
N THR A 783 11.33 -22.92 -2.68
CA THR A 783 10.37 -23.44 -1.70
C THR A 783 9.00 -23.72 -2.33
N PHE A 784 8.52 -22.83 -3.20
CA PHE A 784 7.24 -23.00 -3.91
C PHE A 784 7.36 -23.78 -5.22
N SER A 785 8.56 -24.01 -5.72
CA SER A 785 8.82 -24.47 -7.09
C SER A 785 8.20 -23.55 -8.14
N PHE A 786 8.21 -22.24 -7.89
CA PHE A 786 7.70 -21.21 -8.77
C PHE A 786 8.85 -20.50 -9.48
N SER A 787 8.81 -20.47 -10.81
CA SER A 787 9.61 -19.51 -11.57
C SER A 787 8.90 -18.15 -11.50
N ARG A 788 9.50 -17.17 -10.86
CA ARG A 788 8.88 -15.87 -10.58
C ARG A 788 8.37 -15.21 -11.85
N GLU A 789 9.17 -15.17 -12.90
CA GLU A 789 8.83 -14.54 -14.17
C GLU A 789 7.65 -15.22 -14.86
N ASP A 790 7.54 -16.54 -14.73
CA ASP A 790 6.45 -17.31 -15.30
C ASP A 790 5.15 -17.18 -14.52
N VAL A 791 5.18 -17.12 -13.20
CA VAL A 791 3.96 -17.22 -12.39
C VAL A 791 3.30 -15.88 -12.11
N GLU A 792 4.08 -14.78 -11.91
CA GLU A 792 3.52 -13.46 -11.54
C GLU A 792 2.61 -12.87 -12.61
N GLY A 793 2.87 -13.13 -13.89
CA GLY A 793 2.05 -12.67 -15.01
C GLY A 793 0.97 -13.66 -15.47
N LYS A 794 0.97 -14.88 -14.96
CA LYS A 794 0.08 -15.97 -15.42
C LYS A 794 -0.95 -16.35 -14.36
N PHE A 795 -0.64 -17.29 -13.48
CA PHE A 795 -1.62 -17.87 -12.56
C PHE A 795 -1.61 -17.27 -11.15
N LEU A 796 -0.54 -16.61 -10.72
CA LEU A 796 -0.44 -16.06 -9.37
C LEU A 796 -1.54 -15.03 -9.06
N PRO A 797 -1.93 -14.12 -10.00
CA PRO A 797 -3.08 -13.24 -9.78
C PRO A 797 -4.38 -14.00 -9.48
N GLU A 798 -4.63 -15.10 -10.19
CA GLU A 798 -5.81 -15.95 -9.97
C GLU A 798 -5.75 -16.68 -8.62
N TYR A 799 -4.56 -17.13 -8.19
CA TYR A 799 -4.35 -17.72 -6.86
C TYR A 799 -4.65 -16.71 -5.74
N MET A 800 -4.28 -15.45 -5.94
CA MET A 800 -4.60 -14.37 -5.00
C MET A 800 -6.09 -14.05 -4.99
N GLU A 801 -6.73 -14.01 -6.16
CA GLU A 801 -8.18 -13.77 -6.29
C GLU A 801 -9.01 -14.89 -5.65
N LYS A 802 -8.56 -16.14 -5.82
CA LYS A 802 -9.20 -17.33 -5.21
C LYS A 802 -8.79 -17.57 -3.74
N GLU A 803 -8.02 -16.66 -3.14
CA GLU A 803 -7.54 -16.76 -1.75
C GLU A 803 -6.77 -18.06 -1.43
N LEU A 804 -6.15 -18.69 -2.46
CA LEU A 804 -5.27 -19.84 -2.28
C LEU A 804 -3.94 -19.45 -1.63
N LEU A 805 -3.54 -18.20 -1.80
CA LEU A 805 -2.41 -17.57 -1.11
C LEU A 805 -2.90 -16.28 -0.44
N GLU A 806 -2.55 -16.10 0.82
CA GLU A 806 -2.92 -14.90 1.59
C GLU A 806 -2.25 -13.64 1.02
N ARG A 807 -1.00 -13.78 0.54
CA ARG A 807 -0.17 -12.69 -0.01
C ARG A 807 0.72 -13.21 -1.13
N ASN A 808 1.15 -12.30 -1.99
CA ASN A 808 2.16 -12.62 -2.99
C ASN A 808 3.48 -12.97 -2.28
N PRO A 809 3.98 -14.23 -2.39
CA PRO A 809 5.17 -14.70 -1.68
C PRO A 809 6.47 -14.03 -2.16
N PHE A 810 6.45 -13.32 -3.30
CA PHE A 810 7.58 -12.54 -3.80
C PHE A 810 7.60 -11.10 -3.27
N GLN A 811 6.51 -10.64 -2.62
CA GLN A 811 6.41 -9.31 -2.01
C GLN A 811 6.56 -9.34 -0.50
N SER A 812 5.98 -10.34 0.15
CA SER A 812 6.06 -10.56 1.60
C SER A 812 6.52 -11.97 1.89
N ILE A 813 7.38 -12.17 2.89
CA ILE A 813 7.86 -13.50 3.27
C ILE A 813 6.68 -14.41 3.60
N ASP A 814 6.64 -15.57 2.94
CA ASP A 814 5.83 -16.69 3.39
C ASP A 814 6.36 -17.23 4.71
N VAL A 815 5.68 -16.91 5.79
CA VAL A 815 6.13 -17.26 7.15
C VAL A 815 6.11 -18.76 7.40
N THR A 816 5.24 -19.49 6.70
CA THR A 816 5.03 -20.93 6.91
C THR A 816 6.10 -21.79 6.27
N GLY A 817 6.40 -21.61 4.99
CA GLY A 817 7.42 -22.36 4.24
C GLY A 817 8.79 -21.69 4.32
N VAL A 818 8.94 -20.56 3.64
CA VAL A 818 10.22 -19.82 3.57
C VAL A 818 10.68 -19.36 4.97
N GLY A 819 9.75 -18.89 5.78
CA GLY A 819 10.02 -18.49 7.17
C GLY A 819 10.52 -19.63 8.03
N SER A 820 10.03 -20.86 7.83
CA SER A 820 10.51 -22.04 8.55
C SER A 820 11.96 -22.37 8.15
N LEU A 821 12.31 -22.28 6.88
CA LEU A 821 13.70 -22.48 6.42
C LEU A 821 14.63 -21.41 6.99
N ILE A 822 14.19 -20.15 7.05
CA ILE A 822 14.96 -19.06 7.68
C ILE A 822 15.21 -19.38 9.16
N LYS A 823 14.19 -19.80 9.91
CA LYS A 823 14.31 -20.18 11.33
C LYS A 823 15.31 -21.32 11.53
N MET A 824 15.20 -22.36 10.72
CA MET A 824 16.13 -23.50 10.75
C MET A 824 17.58 -23.04 10.49
N GLY A 825 17.81 -22.26 9.45
CA GLY A 825 19.14 -21.77 9.10
C GLY A 825 19.73 -20.84 10.20
N ILE A 826 18.93 -20.00 10.83
CA ILE A 826 19.37 -19.16 11.97
C ILE A 826 19.77 -20.03 13.18
N ALA A 827 18.92 -21.01 13.52
CA ALA A 827 19.17 -21.89 14.68
C ALA A 827 20.42 -22.73 14.47
N ALA A 828 20.57 -23.33 13.27
CA ALA A 828 21.71 -24.13 12.89
C ALA A 828 23.01 -23.28 12.86
N GLY A 829 22.99 -22.14 12.19
CA GLY A 829 24.17 -21.27 12.10
C GLY A 829 24.64 -20.76 13.46
N ARG A 830 23.72 -20.33 14.32
CA ARG A 830 24.03 -19.86 15.67
C ARG A 830 24.33 -21.00 16.66
N GLY A 831 23.92 -22.21 16.36
CA GLY A 831 24.34 -23.42 17.09
C GLY A 831 25.85 -23.61 17.02
N VAL A 832 26.43 -23.40 15.83
CA VAL A 832 27.88 -23.50 15.58
C VAL A 832 28.61 -22.20 16.00
N ARG A 833 28.06 -21.03 15.61
CA ARG A 833 28.62 -19.69 15.90
C ARG A 833 27.59 -18.82 16.60
N PRO A 834 27.57 -18.78 17.94
CA PRO A 834 26.52 -18.07 18.71
C PRO A 834 26.31 -16.61 18.35
N ASN A 835 27.36 -15.92 17.90
CA ASN A 835 27.31 -14.50 17.51
C ASN A 835 27.30 -14.31 15.98
N MET A 836 26.92 -15.35 15.22
CA MET A 836 26.86 -15.24 13.77
C MET A 836 25.96 -14.11 13.32
N GLU A 837 26.49 -13.23 12.46
CA GLU A 837 25.71 -12.24 11.74
C GLU A 837 24.80 -12.94 10.73
N VAL A 838 23.50 -12.64 10.79
CA VAL A 838 22.50 -13.22 9.91
C VAL A 838 21.58 -12.11 9.41
N GLY A 839 21.44 -11.99 8.10
CA GLY A 839 20.58 -10.99 7.48
C GLY A 839 19.75 -11.55 6.34
N ILE A 840 18.93 -10.68 5.72
CA ILE A 840 18.29 -10.95 4.43
C ILE A 840 18.64 -9.85 3.43
N CYS A 841 18.65 -10.18 2.15
CA CYS A 841 18.98 -9.25 1.07
C CYS A 841 18.01 -9.31 -0.13
N GLY A 842 17.00 -10.17 -0.10
CA GLY A 842 15.93 -10.19 -1.09
C GLY A 842 15.02 -8.96 -1.01
N GLU A 843 14.07 -8.84 -1.92
CA GLU A 843 13.12 -7.70 -1.96
C GLU A 843 12.29 -7.55 -0.69
N HIS A 844 12.08 -8.64 0.03
CA HIS A 844 11.39 -8.70 1.32
C HIS A 844 12.01 -7.81 2.40
N GLY A 845 13.30 -7.46 2.27
CA GLY A 845 13.99 -6.54 3.18
C GLY A 845 13.40 -5.13 3.24
N GLY A 846 12.61 -4.75 2.23
CA GLY A 846 11.87 -3.48 2.17
C GLY A 846 10.39 -3.59 2.57
N ASP A 847 9.86 -4.79 2.83
CA ASP A 847 8.45 -5.00 3.20
C ASP A 847 8.25 -4.94 4.72
N PRO A 848 7.36 -4.06 5.24
CA PRO A 848 7.16 -3.91 6.68
C PRO A 848 6.76 -5.19 7.41
N SER A 849 5.96 -6.07 6.81
CA SER A 849 5.54 -7.34 7.44
C SER A 849 6.70 -8.32 7.55
N SER A 850 7.50 -8.41 6.50
CA SER A 850 8.72 -9.22 6.47
C SER A 850 9.77 -8.71 7.47
N ILE A 851 9.90 -7.39 7.63
CA ILE A 851 10.79 -6.78 8.62
C ILE A 851 10.35 -7.13 10.05
N LYS A 852 9.04 -7.12 10.33
CA LYS A 852 8.52 -7.56 11.64
C LYS A 852 8.82 -9.03 11.91
N PHE A 853 8.68 -9.90 10.92
CA PHE A 853 9.08 -11.30 11.00
C PHE A 853 10.58 -11.41 11.30
N CYS A 854 11.45 -10.76 10.53
CA CYS A 854 12.90 -10.77 10.73
C CYS A 854 13.32 -10.29 12.12
N HIS A 855 12.63 -9.26 12.64
CA HIS A 855 12.85 -8.77 14.01
C HIS A 855 12.49 -9.85 15.03
N GLY A 856 11.33 -10.50 14.88
CA GLY A 856 10.84 -11.56 15.76
C GLY A 856 11.78 -12.77 15.81
N GLU A 857 12.34 -13.16 14.67
CA GLU A 857 13.30 -14.27 14.56
C GLU A 857 14.75 -13.86 14.95
N GLY A 858 14.96 -12.60 15.28
CA GLY A 858 16.24 -12.13 15.81
C GLY A 858 17.35 -12.00 14.77
N LEU A 859 17.01 -11.71 13.52
CA LEU A 859 18.02 -11.38 12.51
C LEU A 859 18.86 -10.18 12.96
N THR A 860 20.09 -10.10 12.43
CA THR A 860 21.00 -8.99 12.71
C THR A 860 20.64 -7.76 11.88
N TYR A 861 20.31 -7.97 10.61
CA TYR A 861 19.93 -6.89 9.71
C TYR A 861 18.95 -7.35 8.62
N VAL A 862 18.30 -6.37 7.99
CA VAL A 862 17.64 -6.51 6.69
C VAL A 862 18.27 -5.54 5.70
N SER A 863 18.27 -5.91 4.41
CA SER A 863 18.82 -5.08 3.35
C SER A 863 17.74 -4.77 2.32
N ALA A 864 17.61 -3.50 1.96
CA ALA A 864 16.57 -2.99 1.06
C ALA A 864 17.14 -2.03 0.01
N SER A 865 16.39 -1.77 -1.07
CA SER A 865 16.78 -0.74 -2.04
C SER A 865 16.87 0.65 -1.36
N PRO A 866 17.71 1.59 -1.86
CA PRO A 866 17.95 2.86 -1.19
C PRO A 866 16.67 3.64 -0.85
N HIS A 867 15.72 3.72 -1.74
CA HIS A 867 14.44 4.42 -1.52
C HIS A 867 13.53 3.76 -0.48
N ARG A 868 13.74 2.47 -0.15
CA ARG A 868 13.00 1.76 0.90
C ARG A 868 13.65 1.82 2.27
N ILE A 869 14.86 2.36 2.40
CA ILE A 869 15.57 2.49 3.68
C ILE A 869 14.75 3.26 4.73
N PRO A 870 14.16 4.42 4.45
CA PRO A 870 13.35 5.13 5.44
C PRO A 870 12.15 4.32 5.93
N ILE A 871 11.48 3.59 5.03
CA ILE A 871 10.36 2.71 5.35
C ILE A 871 10.84 1.57 6.27
N ALA A 872 11.96 0.94 5.91
CA ALA A 872 12.54 -0.15 6.69
C ALA A 872 12.97 0.29 8.11
N ILE A 873 13.49 1.51 8.24
CA ILE A 873 13.86 2.09 9.54
C ILE A 873 12.62 2.24 10.43
N VAL A 874 11.53 2.78 9.88
CA VAL A 874 10.27 2.96 10.64
C VAL A 874 9.64 1.62 10.98
N ALA A 875 9.58 0.68 10.03
CA ALA A 875 9.05 -0.66 10.25
C ALA A 875 9.83 -1.44 11.32
N ALA A 876 11.16 -1.32 11.31
CA ALA A 876 12.01 -1.95 12.34
C ALA A 876 11.80 -1.33 13.73
N ALA A 877 11.56 -0.02 13.81
CA ALA A 877 11.21 0.64 15.07
C ALA A 877 9.83 0.21 15.58
N GLN A 878 8.85 0.09 14.69
CA GLN A 878 7.53 -0.43 15.02
C GLN A 878 7.60 -1.86 15.53
N ALA A 879 8.37 -2.72 14.86
CA ALA A 879 8.61 -4.09 15.30
C ALA A 879 9.21 -4.15 16.72
N ALA A 880 10.17 -3.27 17.02
CA ALA A 880 10.79 -3.20 18.34
C ALA A 880 9.82 -2.70 19.44
N ILE A 881 8.87 -1.83 19.09
CA ILE A 881 7.82 -1.35 20.00
C ILE A 881 6.77 -2.43 20.26
N GLU A 882 6.33 -3.12 19.19
CA GLU A 882 5.27 -4.12 19.26
C GLU A 882 5.74 -5.45 19.85
N GLN A 883 7.00 -5.81 19.60
CA GLN A 883 7.64 -7.05 20.04
C GLN A 883 8.91 -6.76 20.85
N PRO A 884 8.82 -6.16 22.03
CA PRO A 884 10.01 -5.86 22.83
C PRO A 884 10.74 -7.18 23.15
N LYS A 885 12.02 -7.27 22.74
CA LYS A 885 12.86 -8.43 23.07
C LYS A 885 12.85 -8.61 24.60
N LYS A 886 12.39 -9.76 25.08
CA LYS A 886 12.59 -10.15 26.47
C LYS A 886 14.10 -10.15 26.69
N VAL A 887 14.56 -9.20 27.53
CA VAL A 887 15.96 -9.17 27.99
C VAL A 887 16.24 -10.53 28.60
N ARG A 888 16.99 -11.39 27.88
CA ARG A 888 17.55 -12.59 28.50
C ARG A 888 18.46 -12.08 29.62
N LYS A 889 17.99 -12.11 30.86
CA LYS A 889 18.85 -11.96 31.99
C LYS A 889 19.90 -13.07 31.84
N SER A 890 21.15 -12.67 31.59
CA SER A 890 22.28 -13.57 31.67
C SER A 890 22.21 -14.24 33.01
N ARG A 891 21.93 -15.53 33.05
CA ARG A 891 22.26 -16.32 34.28
C ARG A 891 23.76 -16.21 34.41
N LYS A 892 24.20 -15.42 35.41
CA LYS A 892 25.56 -15.49 35.93
C LYS A 892 25.83 -16.87 36.48
#